data_ed046ec12ad6e9f767e62056a5cf53c2
#
_entry.id   ed046ec12ad6e9f767e62056a5cf53c2
#
_cell.length_a   1.000
_cell.length_b   1.000
_cell.length_c   1.000
_cell.angle_alpha   90.00
_cell.angle_beta   90.00
_cell.angle_gamma   90.00
#
_symmetry.space_group_name_H-M   'P 1'
#
loop_
_entity.id
_entity.type
_entity.pdbx_description
1 polymer ?
#
loop_
_entity_poly.entity_id
_entity_poly.type
_entity_poly.pdbx_seq_one_letter_code
_entity_poly.pdbx_strand_id
1 'polypeptide(L)'
;MSDPQKEIAKLRAAIAEHDRLYYKQAQPKIDDQAYDKLKARLAELEAQNPELDFGASPTQSVGDDRLEAFESYTHRKPMLSLDNTYSQEELMEFGRRLERLFPDESLEFLVEPKIDGVAVSLTYEKGQFVRAVSRGNGAEGDDITQNVRHIAGLPAAITDAPEILEVRGEIYMLHEEFERINTARDIEGQPLYANPRNLAAGTIKLLDPAEARSRKLEIVLYGIGACEPGRYFSHQAEIQEKLKRWQFPVLEKYWMAGSIEEAWTCIEALDALRQQFSYPTDGAVIKLDDFRLQDEAGFTSKAPRWAIAYKFEAERAETLLKEISLQIGRTGAVTPVAILEPVQLAGTTVSRATLHNEDEIRRKDIRPGDTVLVQKAGEIIPQVLGVNQAKRPADSQPFDFGEHLKALGIEAERDPAQAVWRIVSTNDPIRQQRALQHFASRACMDIENLGTAVVEQLVTRGLAKDPADLYLLQVEQLLELDKFAEKSAQNLYDALQASKTRQLWQLIHGLGIPHVGKQSAKDLEANFESLDAIASASEEQLEEVDGVGSIMAQSIHAWFEDEANRDLIDRLRSQGLNFQSARSEAPADGALSGKIVVLTGSLPTLTRSEATELIEAAGGRTSSSVSKKTDYVLAGEAAGSKYDKAVKLGIPILDEEAFQALIG
;
A
#
# COMPACT_ATOMS: atom_id res chain seq x y z
N MET A 1 19.13 36.49 -6.75
CA MET A 1 18.04 35.82 -7.48
C MET A 1 18.47 34.39 -7.73
N SER A 2 17.67 33.39 -7.39
CA SER A 2 17.96 31.98 -7.69
C SER A 2 17.93 31.79 -9.22
N ASP A 3 18.86 31.02 -9.72
CA ASP A 3 18.91 30.62 -11.12
C ASP A 3 17.64 29.80 -11.46
N PRO A 4 16.72 30.30 -12.33
CA PRO A 4 15.45 29.61 -12.61
C PRO A 4 15.67 28.18 -13.09
N GLN A 5 16.73 27.92 -13.86
CA GLN A 5 17.06 26.60 -14.36
C GLN A 5 17.36 25.59 -13.24
N LYS A 6 18.08 26.04 -12.20
CA LYS A 6 18.37 25.21 -11.02
C LYS A 6 17.13 24.95 -10.17
N GLU A 7 16.24 25.95 -10.03
CA GLU A 7 15.01 25.79 -9.27
C GLU A 7 14.07 24.81 -9.98
N ILE A 8 13.91 24.92 -11.31
CA ILE A 8 13.11 23.99 -12.12
C ILE A 8 13.66 22.56 -12.02
N ALA A 9 14.97 22.38 -12.17
CA ALA A 9 15.58 21.04 -12.05
C ALA A 9 15.35 20.42 -10.66
N LYS A 10 15.46 21.23 -9.59
CA LYS A 10 15.20 20.79 -8.22
C LYS A 10 13.73 20.39 -8.00
N LEU A 11 12.80 21.19 -8.50
CA LEU A 11 11.36 20.89 -8.41
C LEU A 11 10.98 19.61 -9.17
N ARG A 12 11.51 19.44 -10.38
CA ARG A 12 11.30 18.21 -11.17
C ARG A 12 11.80 16.96 -10.47
N ALA A 13 13.02 17.03 -9.89
CA ALA A 13 13.57 15.91 -9.12
C ALA A 13 12.72 15.60 -7.88
N ALA A 14 12.27 16.63 -7.16
CA ALA A 14 11.41 16.46 -6.00
C ALA A 14 10.05 15.85 -6.36
N ILE A 15 9.41 16.34 -7.43
CA ILE A 15 8.12 15.80 -7.92
C ILE A 15 8.29 14.35 -8.37
N ALA A 16 9.34 14.02 -9.13
CA ALA A 16 9.60 12.64 -9.56
C ALA A 16 9.78 11.67 -8.37
N GLU A 17 10.47 12.09 -7.31
CA GLU A 17 10.60 11.29 -6.10
C GLU A 17 9.27 11.14 -5.37
N HIS A 18 8.47 12.20 -5.27
CA HIS A 18 7.13 12.12 -4.66
C HIS A 18 6.18 11.26 -5.50
N ASP A 19 6.24 11.33 -6.83
CA ASP A 19 5.49 10.44 -7.73
C ASP A 19 5.84 8.98 -7.49
N ARG A 20 7.13 8.65 -7.38
CA ARG A 20 7.60 7.29 -7.09
C ARG A 20 7.08 6.78 -5.74
N LEU A 21 7.18 7.61 -4.70
CA LEU A 21 6.71 7.27 -3.35
C LEU A 21 5.20 7.10 -3.29
N TYR A 22 4.45 7.95 -3.99
CA TYR A 22 2.99 7.95 -3.98
C TYR A 22 2.40 6.83 -4.85
N TYR A 23 2.77 6.79 -6.15
CA TYR A 23 2.15 5.88 -7.12
C TYR A 23 2.71 4.45 -7.09
N LYS A 24 4.02 4.28 -6.82
CA LYS A 24 4.66 2.95 -6.86
C LYS A 24 4.87 2.31 -5.50
N GLN A 25 5.03 3.09 -4.44
CA GLN A 25 5.33 2.57 -3.10
C GLN A 25 4.19 2.74 -2.10
N ALA A 26 3.14 3.49 -2.44
CA ALA A 26 2.02 3.84 -1.55
C ALA A 26 2.50 4.43 -0.19
N GLN A 27 3.62 5.17 -0.19
CA GLN A 27 4.27 5.78 0.98
C GLN A 27 4.52 7.28 0.77
N PRO A 28 3.47 8.12 0.66
CA PRO A 28 3.64 9.55 0.47
C PRO A 28 4.36 10.18 1.69
N LYS A 29 5.32 11.07 1.42
CA LYS A 29 6.04 11.84 2.44
C LYS A 29 5.48 13.25 2.65
N ILE A 30 4.67 13.73 1.72
CA ILE A 30 3.98 15.02 1.78
C ILE A 30 2.49 14.81 1.50
N ASP A 31 1.65 15.75 1.96
CA ASP A 31 0.23 15.74 1.64
C ASP A 31 -0.04 16.20 0.19
N ASP A 32 -1.25 15.93 -0.29
CA ASP A 32 -1.66 16.28 -1.65
C ASP A 32 -1.56 17.79 -1.91
N GLN A 33 -1.89 18.63 -0.92
CA GLN A 33 -1.82 20.07 -1.07
C GLN A 33 -0.37 20.56 -1.23
N ALA A 34 0.57 20.01 -0.45
CA ALA A 34 1.99 20.32 -0.59
C ALA A 34 2.54 19.85 -1.95
N TYR A 35 2.12 18.68 -2.40
CA TYR A 35 2.49 18.16 -3.71
C TYR A 35 1.93 19.03 -4.85
N ASP A 36 0.66 19.42 -4.80
CA ASP A 36 0.04 20.29 -5.80
C ASP A 36 0.71 21.68 -5.84
N LYS A 37 1.14 22.22 -4.68
CA LYS A 37 1.93 23.47 -4.63
C LYS A 37 3.28 23.34 -5.35
N LEU A 38 3.97 22.20 -5.24
CA LEU A 38 5.21 21.95 -5.98
C LEU A 38 4.94 21.93 -7.49
N LYS A 39 3.88 21.24 -7.93
CA LYS A 39 3.45 21.21 -9.34
C LYS A 39 3.05 22.60 -9.87
N ALA A 40 2.27 23.36 -9.10
CA ALA A 40 1.86 24.73 -9.47
C ALA A 40 3.08 25.65 -9.61
N ARG A 41 4.02 25.57 -8.65
CA ARG A 41 5.25 26.37 -8.71
C ARG A 41 6.12 26.01 -9.91
N LEU A 42 6.24 24.71 -10.23
CA LEU A 42 6.95 24.26 -11.43
C LEU A 42 6.30 24.79 -12.70
N ALA A 43 4.96 24.68 -12.82
CA ALA A 43 4.21 25.17 -13.96
C ALA A 43 4.36 26.69 -14.17
N GLU A 44 4.34 27.48 -13.08
CA GLU A 44 4.58 28.92 -13.11
C GLU A 44 5.97 29.26 -13.65
N LEU A 45 7.01 28.58 -13.14
CA LEU A 45 8.39 28.80 -13.58
C LEU A 45 8.61 28.39 -15.04
N GLU A 46 8.02 27.27 -15.48
CA GLU A 46 8.07 26.83 -16.88
C GLU A 46 7.38 27.83 -17.82
N ALA A 47 6.22 28.36 -17.41
CA ALA A 47 5.50 29.39 -18.18
C ALA A 47 6.26 30.73 -18.25
N GLN A 48 7.01 31.09 -17.21
CA GLN A 48 7.85 32.32 -17.20
C GLN A 48 9.15 32.18 -17.98
N ASN A 49 9.60 30.96 -18.32
CA ASN A 49 10.86 30.69 -19.00
C ASN A 49 10.67 29.72 -20.19
N PRO A 50 9.84 30.07 -21.18
CA PRO A 50 9.48 29.17 -22.29
C PRO A 50 10.65 28.85 -23.24
N GLU A 51 11.75 29.61 -23.15
CA GLU A 51 12.97 29.38 -23.93
C GLU A 51 13.83 28.24 -23.39
N LEU A 52 13.56 27.78 -22.17
CA LEU A 52 14.28 26.66 -21.57
C LEU A 52 13.58 25.35 -21.98
N ASP A 53 14.15 24.62 -22.94
CA ASP A 53 13.66 23.28 -23.31
C ASP A 53 14.04 22.26 -22.23
N PHE A 54 13.06 21.80 -21.49
CA PHE A 54 13.25 20.84 -20.40
C PHE A 54 12.78 19.42 -20.78
N GLY A 55 12.37 19.17 -22.02
CA GLY A 55 11.74 17.92 -22.45
C GLY A 55 10.40 17.65 -21.75
N ALA A 56 10.04 16.37 -21.56
CA ALA A 56 8.78 16.01 -20.91
C ALA A 56 8.70 16.53 -19.45
N SER A 57 7.69 17.37 -19.15
CA SER A 57 7.49 17.92 -17.81
C SER A 57 6.45 17.09 -17.01
N PRO A 58 6.67 16.83 -15.72
CA PRO A 58 5.68 16.20 -14.86
C PRO A 58 4.41 17.06 -14.65
N THR A 59 4.44 18.34 -15.04
CA THR A 59 3.26 19.21 -15.05
C THR A 59 2.29 18.88 -16.20
N GLN A 60 2.75 18.18 -17.23
CA GLN A 60 2.01 17.84 -18.44
C GLN A 60 1.65 16.37 -18.56
N SER A 61 2.03 15.54 -17.58
CA SER A 61 1.78 14.10 -17.58
C SER A 61 0.91 13.67 -16.40
N VAL A 62 0.16 12.58 -16.62
CA VAL A 62 -0.53 11.85 -15.55
C VAL A 62 0.50 10.99 -14.80
N GLY A 63 0.37 10.89 -13.47
CA GLY A 63 1.25 10.00 -12.69
C GLY A 63 1.06 8.54 -13.10
N ASP A 64 2.13 7.76 -13.13
CA ASP A 64 2.14 6.35 -13.58
C ASP A 64 2.16 5.40 -12.39
N ASP A 65 1.09 4.61 -12.23
CA ASP A 65 0.93 3.64 -11.14
C ASP A 65 1.11 2.17 -11.58
N ARG A 66 1.57 1.92 -12.82
CA ARG A 66 1.75 0.56 -13.37
C ARG A 66 2.86 -0.21 -12.67
N LEU A 67 2.63 -1.52 -12.53
CA LEU A 67 3.60 -2.47 -11.98
C LEU A 67 4.02 -3.49 -13.06
N GLU A 68 5.30 -3.83 -13.10
CA GLU A 68 5.84 -4.81 -14.06
C GLU A 68 5.24 -6.22 -13.91
N ALA A 69 4.65 -6.52 -12.76
CA ALA A 69 4.03 -7.81 -12.46
C ALA A 69 2.65 -8.03 -13.12
N PHE A 70 2.04 -6.96 -13.67
CA PHE A 70 0.74 -7.02 -14.33
C PHE A 70 0.88 -6.83 -15.84
N GLU A 71 -0.02 -7.44 -16.59
CA GLU A 71 -0.14 -7.18 -18.03
C GLU A 71 -0.65 -5.75 -18.25
N SER A 72 0.02 -4.99 -19.12
CA SER A 72 -0.41 -3.64 -19.49
C SER A 72 -1.45 -3.68 -20.62
N TYR A 73 -2.50 -2.87 -20.46
CA TYR A 73 -3.54 -2.72 -21.47
C TYR A 73 -3.72 -1.25 -21.87
N THR A 74 -3.78 -0.98 -23.19
CA THR A 74 -4.00 0.37 -23.73
C THR A 74 -5.48 0.73 -23.65
N HIS A 75 -5.81 1.86 -23.00
CA HIS A 75 -7.18 2.37 -22.89
C HIS A 75 -7.73 2.77 -24.27
N ARG A 76 -8.97 2.38 -24.58
CA ARG A 76 -9.66 2.80 -25.82
C ARG A 76 -9.90 4.32 -25.87
N LYS A 77 -10.18 4.93 -24.72
CA LYS A 77 -10.16 6.38 -24.49
C LYS A 77 -9.24 6.68 -23.32
N PRO A 78 -8.35 7.69 -23.39
CA PRO A 78 -7.44 8.02 -22.29
C PRO A 78 -8.18 8.25 -20.97
N MET A 79 -7.61 7.79 -19.85
CA MET A 79 -8.06 8.08 -18.49
C MET A 79 -7.31 9.29 -17.95
N LEU A 80 -7.84 10.47 -18.22
CA LEU A 80 -7.23 11.73 -17.83
C LEU A 80 -7.41 12.00 -16.33
N SER A 81 -6.55 12.86 -15.78
CA SER A 81 -6.74 13.46 -14.47
C SER A 81 -7.76 14.59 -14.53
N LEU A 82 -8.09 15.17 -13.37
CA LEU A 82 -8.85 16.43 -13.28
C LEU A 82 -7.90 17.55 -12.85
N ASP A 83 -8.14 18.77 -13.33
CA ASP A 83 -7.51 19.95 -12.74
C ASP A 83 -8.13 20.20 -11.37
N ASN A 84 -7.31 20.63 -10.40
CA ASN A 84 -7.73 20.90 -9.05
C ASN A 84 -8.01 22.39 -8.85
N THR A 85 -8.97 22.69 -7.97
CA THR A 85 -9.22 24.03 -7.42
C THR A 85 -9.43 23.92 -5.91
N TYR A 86 -9.09 24.99 -5.18
CA TYR A 86 -9.11 25.04 -3.72
C TYR A 86 -9.90 26.23 -3.18
N SER A 87 -10.41 27.10 -4.05
CA SER A 87 -11.17 28.28 -3.65
C SER A 87 -12.41 28.49 -4.52
N GLN A 88 -13.37 29.21 -3.96
CA GLN A 88 -14.56 29.62 -4.70
C GLN A 88 -14.21 30.47 -5.92
N GLU A 89 -13.23 31.38 -5.80
CA GLU A 89 -12.80 32.28 -6.87
C GLU A 89 -12.25 31.50 -8.07
N GLU A 90 -11.46 30.46 -7.83
CA GLU A 90 -10.93 29.59 -8.88
C GLU A 90 -12.06 28.79 -9.57
N LEU A 91 -13.04 28.30 -8.81
CA LEU A 91 -14.20 27.64 -9.35
C LEU A 91 -15.05 28.60 -10.22
N MET A 92 -15.28 29.83 -9.75
CA MET A 92 -15.97 30.84 -10.55
C MET A 92 -15.22 31.18 -11.84
N GLU A 93 -13.88 31.17 -11.84
CA GLU A 93 -13.10 31.37 -13.07
C GLU A 93 -13.24 30.20 -14.05
N PHE A 94 -13.36 28.96 -13.54
CA PHE A 94 -13.70 27.80 -14.38
C PHE A 94 -15.08 28.01 -15.06
N GLY A 95 -16.10 28.45 -14.33
CA GLY A 95 -17.42 28.77 -14.89
C GLY A 95 -17.35 29.85 -15.96
N ARG A 96 -16.73 31.00 -15.64
CA ARG A 96 -16.54 32.11 -16.61
C ARG A 96 -15.79 31.69 -17.87
N ARG A 97 -14.85 30.73 -17.76
CA ARG A 97 -14.15 30.19 -18.93
C ARG A 97 -15.09 29.43 -19.87
N LEU A 98 -16.01 28.62 -19.31
CA LEU A 98 -17.00 27.89 -20.07
C LEU A 98 -18.06 28.83 -20.65
N GLU A 99 -18.53 29.83 -19.92
CA GLU A 99 -19.47 30.86 -20.41
C GLU A 99 -18.90 31.65 -21.59
N ARG A 100 -17.61 31.99 -21.54
CA ARG A 100 -16.92 32.65 -22.69
C ARG A 100 -16.80 31.72 -23.90
N LEU A 101 -16.69 30.41 -23.69
CA LEU A 101 -16.63 29.43 -24.77
C LEU A 101 -18.00 29.18 -25.40
N PHE A 102 -19.07 29.24 -24.58
CA PHE A 102 -20.44 28.95 -24.97
C PHE A 102 -21.41 30.10 -24.59
N PRO A 103 -21.26 31.29 -25.20
CA PRO A 103 -22.00 32.48 -24.76
C PRO A 103 -23.52 32.42 -25.00
N ASP A 104 -23.97 31.54 -25.90
CA ASP A 104 -25.38 31.41 -26.26
C ASP A 104 -26.04 30.14 -25.67
N GLU A 105 -25.32 29.37 -24.87
CA GLU A 105 -25.80 28.11 -24.28
C GLU A 105 -26.13 28.26 -22.80
N SER A 106 -27.11 27.50 -22.33
CA SER A 106 -27.36 27.34 -20.89
C SER A 106 -26.47 26.22 -20.36
N LEU A 107 -25.61 26.52 -19.40
CA LEU A 107 -24.67 25.57 -18.84
C LEU A 107 -25.25 24.91 -17.59
N GLU A 108 -25.46 23.61 -17.66
CA GLU A 108 -25.83 22.78 -16.50
C GLU A 108 -24.65 21.95 -16.04
N PHE A 109 -24.53 21.77 -14.74
CA PHE A 109 -23.42 21.05 -14.13
C PHE A 109 -23.92 19.90 -13.27
N LEU A 110 -23.23 18.76 -13.37
CA LEU A 110 -23.31 17.68 -12.41
C LEU A 110 -22.25 17.86 -11.35
N VAL A 111 -22.65 17.86 -10.07
CA VAL A 111 -21.75 17.90 -8.91
C VAL A 111 -21.83 16.57 -8.18
N GLU A 112 -20.69 15.92 -7.99
CA GLU A 112 -20.60 14.60 -7.37
C GLU A 112 -19.48 14.52 -6.33
N PRO A 113 -19.57 13.64 -5.30
CA PRO A 113 -18.48 13.40 -4.36
C PRO A 113 -17.24 12.92 -5.08
N LYS A 114 -16.09 13.50 -4.76
CA LYS A 114 -14.79 13.00 -5.18
C LYS A 114 -14.33 11.94 -4.20
N ILE A 115 -14.60 10.68 -4.56
CA ILE A 115 -14.21 9.53 -3.74
C ILE A 115 -12.70 9.36 -3.81
N ASP A 116 -12.06 9.15 -2.67
CA ASP A 116 -10.63 8.94 -2.57
C ASP A 116 -10.28 7.45 -2.66
N GLY A 117 -9.97 7.01 -3.87
CA GLY A 117 -9.74 5.62 -4.21
C GLY A 117 -8.78 5.43 -5.37
N VAL A 118 -9.00 4.37 -6.13
CA VAL A 118 -8.22 3.98 -7.31
C VAL A 118 -9.12 3.95 -8.53
N ALA A 119 -8.83 4.81 -9.50
CA ALA A 119 -9.61 4.89 -10.73
C ALA A 119 -9.48 3.61 -11.55
N VAL A 120 -10.60 3.14 -12.08
CA VAL A 120 -10.72 1.92 -12.86
C VAL A 120 -11.61 2.11 -14.09
N SER A 121 -11.27 1.41 -15.18
CA SER A 121 -12.12 1.25 -16.37
C SER A 121 -12.55 -0.20 -16.48
N LEU A 122 -13.88 -0.44 -16.51
CA LEU A 122 -14.50 -1.75 -16.68
C LEU A 122 -15.01 -1.87 -18.11
N THR A 123 -14.60 -2.90 -18.84
CA THR A 123 -15.05 -3.14 -20.21
C THR A 123 -16.10 -4.25 -20.23
N TYR A 124 -17.26 -3.93 -20.81
CA TYR A 124 -18.31 -4.87 -21.16
C TYR A 124 -18.41 -4.98 -22.67
N GLU A 125 -18.39 -6.21 -23.20
CA GLU A 125 -18.60 -6.50 -24.62
C GLU A 125 -19.87 -7.34 -24.78
N LYS A 126 -20.81 -6.83 -25.59
CA LYS A 126 -22.13 -7.45 -25.75
C LYS A 126 -22.82 -7.74 -24.42
N GLY A 127 -22.64 -6.83 -23.46
CA GLY A 127 -23.19 -6.93 -22.12
C GLY A 127 -22.44 -7.86 -21.16
N GLN A 128 -21.37 -8.54 -21.57
CA GLN A 128 -20.58 -9.41 -20.69
C GLN A 128 -19.37 -8.65 -20.12
N PHE A 129 -19.08 -8.78 -18.83
CA PHE A 129 -17.87 -8.22 -18.22
C PHE A 129 -16.64 -8.99 -18.71
N VAL A 130 -15.75 -8.29 -19.41
CA VAL A 130 -14.53 -8.90 -19.98
C VAL A 130 -13.26 -8.44 -19.30
N ARG A 131 -13.16 -7.16 -18.90
CA ARG A 131 -11.88 -6.62 -18.40
C ARG A 131 -12.06 -5.48 -17.42
N ALA A 132 -11.11 -5.37 -16.48
CA ALA A 132 -10.90 -4.20 -15.62
C ALA A 132 -9.45 -3.74 -15.71
N VAL A 133 -9.25 -2.44 -15.93
CA VAL A 133 -7.91 -1.84 -16.13
C VAL A 133 -7.74 -0.66 -15.17
N SER A 134 -6.62 -0.59 -14.45
CA SER A 134 -6.27 0.57 -13.63
C SER A 134 -6.00 1.80 -14.51
N ARG A 135 -5.99 3.00 -13.93
CA ARG A 135 -5.71 4.21 -14.72
C ARG A 135 -4.34 4.17 -15.39
N GLY A 136 -3.33 3.64 -14.70
CA GLY A 136 -1.95 3.64 -15.17
C GLY A 136 -1.42 5.05 -15.38
N ASN A 137 -0.75 5.25 -16.51
CA ASN A 137 -0.26 6.56 -16.95
C ASN A 137 -1.32 7.38 -17.75
N GLY A 138 -2.54 6.89 -17.78
CA GLY A 138 -3.66 7.51 -18.52
C GLY A 138 -3.84 6.99 -19.96
N ALA A 139 -2.79 6.52 -20.62
CA ALA A 139 -2.87 5.85 -21.91
C ALA A 139 -2.90 4.32 -21.77
N GLU A 140 -2.16 3.78 -20.83
CA GLU A 140 -2.07 2.36 -20.52
C GLU A 140 -2.20 2.15 -19.02
N GLY A 141 -2.83 1.05 -18.62
CA GLY A 141 -3.00 0.65 -17.21
C GLY A 141 -2.77 -0.85 -17.02
N ASP A 142 -2.73 -1.29 -15.75
CA ASP A 142 -2.58 -2.69 -15.38
C ASP A 142 -3.91 -3.43 -15.54
N ASP A 143 -3.89 -4.62 -16.11
CA ASP A 143 -5.05 -5.52 -16.11
C ASP A 143 -5.24 -6.10 -14.71
N ILE A 144 -6.26 -5.60 -14.01
CA ILE A 144 -6.62 -5.99 -12.64
C ILE A 144 -7.91 -6.82 -12.59
N THR A 145 -8.29 -7.41 -13.72
CA THR A 145 -9.57 -8.12 -13.90
C THR A 145 -9.80 -9.18 -12.84
N GLN A 146 -8.78 -9.97 -12.51
CA GLN A 146 -8.88 -11.07 -11.55
C GLN A 146 -9.30 -10.57 -10.15
N ASN A 147 -8.72 -9.47 -9.71
CA ASN A 147 -9.02 -8.89 -8.39
C ASN A 147 -10.38 -8.19 -8.38
N VAL A 148 -10.71 -7.45 -9.45
CA VAL A 148 -11.98 -6.70 -9.58
C VAL A 148 -13.19 -7.64 -9.63
N ARG A 149 -13.08 -8.82 -10.23
CA ARG A 149 -14.18 -9.82 -10.29
C ARG A 149 -14.69 -10.24 -8.91
N HIS A 150 -13.92 -10.04 -7.86
CA HIS A 150 -14.28 -10.39 -6.49
C HIS A 150 -14.94 -9.25 -5.72
N ILE A 151 -15.02 -8.04 -6.30
CA ILE A 151 -15.70 -6.90 -5.67
C ILE A 151 -17.21 -7.13 -5.78
N ALA A 152 -17.89 -7.00 -4.64
CA ALA A 152 -19.34 -7.23 -4.57
C ALA A 152 -20.12 -6.19 -5.39
N GLY A 153 -21.28 -6.58 -5.89
CA GLY A 153 -22.20 -5.68 -6.59
C GLY A 153 -21.89 -5.42 -8.06
N LEU A 154 -20.80 -5.94 -8.61
CA LEU A 154 -20.51 -5.84 -10.04
C LEU A 154 -21.32 -6.90 -10.83
N PRO A 155 -22.18 -6.50 -11.79
CA PRO A 155 -22.87 -7.46 -12.63
C PRO A 155 -21.90 -8.15 -13.59
N ALA A 156 -21.93 -9.48 -13.63
CA ALA A 156 -21.16 -10.26 -14.61
C ALA A 156 -21.70 -10.05 -16.04
N ALA A 157 -22.99 -9.72 -16.17
CA ALA A 157 -23.65 -9.44 -17.43
C ALA A 157 -24.74 -8.39 -17.26
N ILE A 158 -24.94 -7.57 -18.27
CA ILE A 158 -25.99 -6.54 -18.34
C ILE A 158 -26.81 -6.71 -19.62
N THR A 159 -28.11 -6.39 -19.55
CA THR A 159 -29.04 -6.44 -20.68
C THR A 159 -29.18 -5.06 -21.32
N ASP A 160 -29.57 -5.00 -22.59
CA ASP A 160 -29.74 -3.76 -23.35
C ASP A 160 -28.48 -2.87 -23.32
N ALA A 161 -27.32 -3.51 -23.34
CA ALA A 161 -26.03 -2.85 -23.37
C ALA A 161 -25.61 -2.49 -24.81
N PRO A 162 -24.79 -1.43 -24.97
CA PRO A 162 -24.01 -1.21 -26.20
C PRO A 162 -23.13 -2.42 -26.53
N GLU A 163 -22.70 -2.52 -27.80
CA GLU A 163 -21.79 -3.59 -28.21
C GLU A 163 -20.48 -3.55 -27.44
N ILE A 164 -19.94 -2.33 -27.24
CA ILE A 164 -18.80 -2.05 -26.37
C ILE A 164 -19.23 -0.97 -25.37
N LEU A 165 -19.01 -1.21 -24.10
CA LEU A 165 -19.23 -0.25 -23.03
C LEU A 165 -18.06 -0.27 -22.06
N GLU A 166 -17.32 0.84 -21.98
CA GLU A 166 -16.38 1.09 -20.89
C GLU A 166 -17.05 1.95 -19.82
N VAL A 167 -17.15 1.40 -18.61
CA VAL A 167 -17.68 2.11 -17.44
C VAL A 167 -16.52 2.50 -16.54
N ARG A 168 -16.46 3.77 -16.12
CA ARG A 168 -15.40 4.31 -15.27
C ARG A 168 -15.90 4.53 -13.85
N GLY A 169 -15.03 4.26 -12.92
CA GLY A 169 -15.34 4.41 -11.51
C GLY A 169 -14.12 4.46 -10.62
N GLU A 170 -14.38 4.36 -9.33
CA GLU A 170 -13.37 4.36 -8.29
C GLU A 170 -13.51 3.11 -7.43
N ILE A 171 -12.41 2.39 -7.22
CA ILE A 171 -12.30 1.31 -6.23
C ILE A 171 -11.80 1.94 -4.94
N TYR A 172 -12.49 1.67 -3.84
CA TYR A 172 -12.20 2.29 -2.55
C TYR A 172 -12.36 1.30 -1.40
N MET A 173 -11.98 1.72 -0.20
CA MET A 173 -12.14 0.94 1.02
C MET A 173 -12.97 1.74 2.02
N LEU A 174 -13.91 1.08 2.68
CA LEU A 174 -14.70 1.67 3.76
C LEU A 174 -13.83 1.98 4.97
N HIS A 175 -14.17 3.02 5.72
CA HIS A 175 -13.46 3.41 6.96
C HIS A 175 -13.41 2.25 7.96
N GLU A 176 -14.53 1.55 8.17
CA GLU A 176 -14.62 0.41 9.09
C GLU A 176 -13.64 -0.73 8.70
N GLU A 177 -13.57 -1.07 7.43
CA GLU A 177 -12.67 -2.13 6.95
C GLU A 177 -11.21 -1.73 7.07
N PHE A 178 -10.87 -0.46 6.80
CA PHE A 178 -9.54 0.06 7.00
C PHE A 178 -9.12 0.00 8.49
N GLU A 179 -9.99 0.41 9.40
CA GLU A 179 -9.75 0.34 10.83
C GLU A 179 -9.58 -1.11 11.30
N ARG A 180 -10.40 -2.03 10.81
CA ARG A 180 -10.29 -3.46 11.09
C ARG A 180 -8.92 -4.01 10.69
N ILE A 181 -8.46 -3.68 9.48
CA ILE A 181 -7.16 -4.15 8.97
C ILE A 181 -6.02 -3.53 9.79
N ASN A 182 -6.05 -2.23 10.05
CA ASN A 182 -5.01 -1.58 10.83
C ASN A 182 -4.97 -2.05 12.29
N THR A 183 -6.12 -2.31 12.91
CA THR A 183 -6.19 -2.90 14.24
C THR A 183 -5.53 -4.28 14.28
N ALA A 184 -5.80 -5.13 13.29
CA ALA A 184 -5.16 -6.44 13.19
C ALA A 184 -3.63 -6.30 13.01
N ARG A 185 -3.18 -5.35 12.19
CA ARG A 185 -1.75 -5.08 11.96
C ARG A 185 -1.05 -4.53 13.20
N ASP A 186 -1.71 -3.67 13.97
CA ASP A 186 -1.18 -3.13 15.23
C ASP A 186 -0.98 -4.25 16.25
N ILE A 187 -1.95 -5.14 16.38
CA ILE A 187 -1.84 -6.36 17.23
C ILE A 187 -0.66 -7.24 16.79
N GLU A 188 -0.46 -7.36 15.47
CA GLU A 188 0.64 -8.14 14.89
C GLU A 188 1.99 -7.37 14.89
N GLY A 189 2.03 -6.13 15.35
CA GLY A 189 3.22 -5.27 15.35
C GLY A 189 3.70 -4.89 13.95
N GLN A 190 2.82 -4.91 12.96
CA GLN A 190 3.13 -4.54 11.57
C GLN A 190 2.97 -3.03 11.36
N PRO A 191 3.71 -2.42 10.42
CA PRO A 191 3.49 -1.02 10.04
C PRO A 191 2.04 -0.80 9.59
N LEU A 192 1.39 0.24 10.12
CA LEU A 192 0.03 0.58 9.74
C LEU A 192 -0.02 1.18 8.33
N TYR A 193 -1.12 0.95 7.64
CA TYR A 193 -1.38 1.66 6.39
C TYR A 193 -1.72 3.11 6.66
N ALA A 194 -1.24 4.01 5.80
CA ALA A 194 -1.36 5.45 6.00
C ALA A 194 -2.79 5.98 5.78
N ASN A 195 -3.52 5.43 4.80
CA ASN A 195 -4.89 5.81 4.48
C ASN A 195 -5.62 4.71 3.70
N PRO A 196 -6.97 4.77 3.59
CA PRO A 196 -7.76 3.77 2.86
C PRO A 196 -7.43 3.70 1.38
N ARG A 197 -7.13 4.83 0.72
CA ARG A 197 -6.75 4.88 -0.70
C ARG A 197 -5.48 4.07 -0.96
N ASN A 198 -4.42 4.28 -0.17
CA ASN A 198 -3.17 3.56 -0.34
C ASN A 198 -3.33 2.05 -0.08
N LEU A 199 -4.17 1.69 0.90
CA LEU A 199 -4.51 0.31 1.15
C LEU A 199 -5.33 -0.30 0.01
N ALA A 200 -6.31 0.43 -0.54
CA ALA A 200 -7.07 -0.01 -1.71
C ALA A 200 -6.16 -0.20 -2.93
N ALA A 201 -5.26 0.77 -3.21
CA ALA A 201 -4.29 0.71 -4.31
C ALA A 201 -3.35 -0.49 -4.19
N GLY A 202 -2.81 -0.75 -3.00
CA GLY A 202 -1.99 -1.92 -2.74
C GLY A 202 -2.77 -3.23 -2.84
N THR A 203 -4.03 -3.24 -2.39
CA THR A 203 -4.88 -4.43 -2.39
C THR A 203 -5.29 -4.84 -3.80
N ILE A 204 -5.73 -3.90 -4.64
CA ILE A 204 -6.19 -4.22 -5.99
C ILE A 204 -5.05 -4.73 -6.90
N LYS A 205 -3.81 -4.46 -6.52
CA LYS A 205 -2.59 -4.89 -7.21
C LYS A 205 -1.87 -6.06 -6.52
N LEU A 206 -2.53 -6.78 -5.63
CA LEU A 206 -2.01 -8.04 -5.10
C LEU A 206 -2.03 -9.12 -6.18
N LEU A 207 -0.95 -9.91 -6.23
CA LEU A 207 -0.84 -11.04 -7.17
C LEU A 207 -1.72 -12.22 -6.75
N ASP A 208 -2.04 -12.33 -5.46
CA ASP A 208 -2.97 -13.33 -4.94
C ASP A 208 -4.39 -12.76 -4.85
N PRO A 209 -5.33 -13.18 -5.71
CA PRO A 209 -6.73 -12.73 -5.67
C PRO A 209 -7.46 -13.13 -4.38
N ALA A 210 -7.04 -14.20 -3.70
CA ALA A 210 -7.65 -14.63 -2.44
C ALA A 210 -7.32 -13.64 -1.31
N GLU A 211 -6.08 -13.14 -1.27
CA GLU A 211 -5.69 -12.09 -0.34
C GLU A 211 -6.43 -10.78 -0.66
N ALA A 212 -6.49 -10.39 -1.93
CA ALA A 212 -7.24 -9.19 -2.36
C ALA A 212 -8.71 -9.26 -1.91
N ARG A 213 -9.38 -10.40 -2.12
CA ARG A 213 -10.76 -10.65 -1.72
C ARG A 213 -10.98 -10.52 -0.19
N SER A 214 -10.00 -10.93 0.62
CA SER A 214 -10.10 -10.87 2.09
C SER A 214 -10.21 -9.45 2.64
N ARG A 215 -9.83 -8.43 1.86
CA ARG A 215 -9.77 -7.02 2.24
C ARG A 215 -10.97 -6.19 1.77
N LYS A 216 -12.06 -6.81 1.37
CA LYS A 216 -13.39 -6.23 1.10
C LYS A 216 -13.35 -4.84 0.43
N LEU A 217 -12.79 -4.76 -0.77
CA LEU A 217 -12.86 -3.54 -1.56
C LEU A 217 -14.28 -3.29 -2.06
N GLU A 218 -14.65 -2.02 -2.15
CA GLU A 218 -15.89 -1.54 -2.77
C GLU A 218 -15.58 -0.80 -4.07
N ILE A 219 -16.60 -0.61 -4.90
CA ILE A 219 -16.50 0.13 -6.16
C ILE A 219 -17.72 1.01 -6.37
N VAL A 220 -17.51 2.17 -6.96
CA VAL A 220 -18.58 3.04 -7.43
C VAL A 220 -18.31 3.46 -8.86
N LEU A 221 -19.35 3.49 -9.70
CA LEU A 221 -19.25 3.83 -11.11
C LEU A 221 -19.95 5.17 -11.38
N TYR A 222 -19.23 6.08 -12.07
CA TYR A 222 -19.65 7.47 -12.23
C TYR A 222 -19.45 8.03 -13.63
N GLY A 223 -18.94 7.25 -14.55
CA GLY A 223 -18.65 7.77 -15.90
C GLY A 223 -18.54 6.69 -16.95
N ILE A 224 -18.44 7.14 -18.20
CA ILE A 224 -18.33 6.28 -19.38
C ILE A 224 -17.04 6.63 -20.12
N GLY A 225 -16.32 5.59 -20.55
CA GLY A 225 -15.17 5.68 -21.46
C GLY A 225 -15.59 5.50 -22.91
N ALA A 226 -15.14 4.43 -23.57
CA ALA A 226 -15.60 4.06 -24.90
C ALA A 226 -17.02 3.48 -24.84
N CYS A 227 -17.84 3.83 -25.85
CA CYS A 227 -19.19 3.30 -26.01
C CYS A 227 -19.47 3.14 -27.50
N GLU A 228 -19.88 1.95 -27.95
CA GLU A 228 -20.22 1.66 -29.34
C GLU A 228 -21.63 1.04 -29.42
N PRO A 229 -22.53 1.61 -30.24
CA PRO A 229 -22.33 2.80 -31.08
C PRO A 229 -22.17 4.08 -30.28
N GLY A 230 -21.36 5.01 -30.76
CA GLY A 230 -21.14 6.34 -30.16
C GLY A 230 -22.44 7.11 -29.95
N ARG A 231 -22.43 8.09 -29.04
CA ARG A 231 -23.60 8.92 -28.66
C ARG A 231 -24.78 8.13 -28.08
N TYR A 232 -24.47 7.13 -27.26
CA TYR A 232 -25.50 6.40 -26.50
C TYR A 232 -26.10 7.24 -25.38
N PHE A 233 -25.32 8.20 -24.87
CA PHE A 233 -25.71 9.15 -23.84
C PHE A 233 -25.59 10.58 -24.36
N SER A 234 -26.48 11.47 -23.93
CA SER A 234 -26.48 12.90 -24.24
C SER A 234 -25.99 13.76 -23.06
N HIS A 235 -26.23 13.29 -21.82
CA HIS A 235 -25.93 14.01 -20.60
C HIS A 235 -25.27 13.12 -19.55
N GLN A 236 -24.47 13.73 -18.66
CA GLN A 236 -23.82 13.04 -17.53
C GLN A 236 -24.86 12.44 -16.56
N ALA A 237 -25.94 13.17 -16.30
CA ALA A 237 -27.01 12.71 -15.42
C ALA A 237 -27.65 11.40 -15.91
N GLU A 238 -27.79 11.20 -17.23
CA GLU A 238 -28.33 9.97 -17.81
C GLU A 238 -27.48 8.74 -17.49
N ILE A 239 -26.16 8.93 -17.32
CA ILE A 239 -25.24 7.83 -16.96
C ILE A 239 -25.63 7.22 -15.64
N GLN A 240 -25.81 8.04 -14.59
CA GLN A 240 -26.11 7.56 -13.23
C GLN A 240 -27.41 6.73 -13.23
N GLU A 241 -28.45 7.23 -13.92
CA GLU A 241 -29.73 6.51 -14.01
C GLU A 241 -29.60 5.19 -14.78
N LYS A 242 -28.84 5.19 -15.86
CA LYS A 242 -28.66 3.99 -16.69
C LYS A 242 -27.82 2.94 -15.99
N LEU A 243 -26.72 3.34 -15.35
CA LEU A 243 -25.89 2.45 -14.52
C LEU A 243 -26.71 1.82 -13.41
N LYS A 244 -27.57 2.59 -12.74
CA LYS A 244 -28.49 2.08 -11.72
C LYS A 244 -29.47 1.04 -12.28
N ARG A 245 -30.02 1.25 -13.49
CA ARG A 245 -30.89 0.27 -14.15
C ARG A 245 -30.15 -1.02 -14.52
N TRP A 246 -28.86 -0.93 -14.85
CA TRP A 246 -28.00 -2.08 -15.08
C TRP A 246 -27.46 -2.72 -13.78
N GLN A 247 -27.94 -2.25 -12.63
CA GLN A 247 -27.57 -2.75 -11.29
C GLN A 247 -26.08 -2.56 -10.92
N PHE A 248 -25.42 -1.58 -11.49
CA PHE A 248 -24.10 -1.18 -11.07
C PHE A 248 -24.13 -0.43 -9.72
N PRO A 249 -23.08 -0.56 -8.89
CA PRO A 249 -22.86 0.35 -7.78
C PRO A 249 -22.65 1.78 -8.30
N VAL A 250 -23.55 2.68 -7.92
CA VAL A 250 -23.52 4.09 -8.36
C VAL A 250 -23.41 5.03 -7.17
N LEU A 251 -23.14 6.30 -7.43
CA LEU A 251 -23.09 7.34 -6.41
C LEU A 251 -24.43 7.40 -5.65
N GLU A 252 -24.36 7.41 -4.33
CA GLU A 252 -25.55 7.55 -3.47
C GLU A 252 -26.19 8.94 -3.61
N LYS A 253 -25.36 9.96 -3.81
CA LYS A 253 -25.76 11.36 -3.96
C LYS A 253 -24.97 12.05 -5.05
N TYR A 254 -25.65 12.85 -5.82
CA TYR A 254 -25.13 13.85 -6.74
C TYR A 254 -26.16 14.96 -6.88
N TRP A 255 -25.75 16.10 -7.41
CA TRP A 255 -26.61 17.27 -7.59
C TRP A 255 -26.50 17.79 -9.01
N MET A 256 -27.64 18.31 -9.52
CA MET A 256 -27.66 19.11 -10.72
C MET A 256 -27.69 20.58 -10.33
N ALA A 257 -26.90 21.40 -11.03
CA ALA A 257 -26.79 22.84 -10.83
C ALA A 257 -26.95 23.55 -12.18
N GLY A 258 -27.82 24.54 -12.25
CA GLY A 258 -28.08 25.33 -13.45
C GLY A 258 -27.07 26.46 -13.68
N SER A 259 -26.11 26.64 -12.76
CA SER A 259 -25.00 27.59 -12.87
C SER A 259 -23.82 27.18 -12.00
N ILE A 260 -22.69 27.85 -12.16
CA ILE A 260 -21.49 27.57 -11.33
C ILE A 260 -21.69 28.04 -9.88
N GLU A 261 -22.51 29.08 -9.64
CA GLU A 261 -22.88 29.55 -8.30
C GLU A 261 -23.75 28.52 -7.57
N GLU A 262 -24.70 27.89 -8.29
CA GLU A 262 -25.47 26.78 -7.72
C GLU A 262 -24.59 25.57 -7.47
N ALA A 263 -23.61 25.28 -8.34
CA ALA A 263 -22.64 24.22 -8.12
C ALA A 263 -21.82 24.46 -6.84
N TRP A 264 -21.48 25.72 -6.54
CA TRP A 264 -20.84 26.06 -5.26
C TRP A 264 -21.73 25.71 -4.07
N THR A 265 -23.02 26.06 -4.12
CA THR A 265 -23.98 25.71 -3.06
C THR A 265 -24.06 24.17 -2.87
N CYS A 266 -24.00 23.41 -3.97
CA CYS A 266 -23.94 21.96 -3.89
C CYS A 266 -22.65 21.44 -3.24
N ILE A 267 -21.50 22.10 -3.49
CA ILE A 267 -20.21 21.77 -2.85
C ILE A 267 -20.28 22.03 -1.33
N GLU A 268 -20.85 23.14 -0.90
CA GLU A 268 -21.04 23.44 0.53
C GLU A 268 -21.96 22.40 1.20
N ALA A 269 -23.03 22.00 0.53
CA ALA A 269 -23.90 20.93 1.02
C ALA A 269 -23.18 19.58 1.10
N LEU A 270 -22.31 19.27 0.14
CA LEU A 270 -21.49 18.06 0.15
C LEU A 270 -20.47 18.09 1.30
N ASP A 271 -19.80 19.21 1.54
CA ASP A 271 -18.84 19.37 2.64
C ASP A 271 -19.49 19.11 4.01
N ALA A 272 -20.72 19.61 4.20
CA ALA A 272 -21.50 19.35 5.41
C ALA A 272 -21.91 17.86 5.57
N LEU A 273 -22.03 17.12 4.48
CA LEU A 273 -22.47 15.73 4.47
C LEU A 273 -21.32 14.72 4.49
N ARG A 274 -20.11 15.07 4.04
CA ARG A 274 -19.00 14.14 3.82
C ARG A 274 -18.59 13.36 5.07
N GLN A 275 -18.75 13.95 6.25
CA GLN A 275 -18.45 13.25 7.52
C GLN A 275 -19.43 12.09 7.84
N GLN A 276 -20.57 12.03 7.15
CA GLN A 276 -21.54 10.95 7.29
C GLN A 276 -21.31 9.80 6.32
N PHE A 277 -20.41 9.97 5.35
CA PHE A 277 -20.07 8.92 4.39
C PHE A 277 -19.22 7.83 5.06
N SER A 278 -19.50 6.58 4.73
CA SER A 278 -18.72 5.42 5.19
C SER A 278 -17.38 5.25 4.42
N TYR A 279 -17.11 6.11 3.45
CA TYR A 279 -15.97 6.08 2.55
C TYR A 279 -15.26 7.44 2.47
N PRO A 280 -13.95 7.47 2.17
CA PRO A 280 -13.17 8.69 2.09
C PRO A 280 -13.60 9.55 0.88
N THR A 281 -13.76 10.87 1.12
CA THR A 281 -14.14 11.86 0.11
C THR A 281 -13.27 13.10 0.29
N ASP A 282 -12.39 13.39 -0.67
CA ASP A 282 -11.41 14.49 -0.60
C ASP A 282 -11.87 15.79 -1.29
N GLY A 283 -13.10 15.79 -1.85
CA GLY A 283 -13.61 16.95 -2.57
C GLY A 283 -14.91 16.70 -3.29
N ALA A 284 -15.17 17.53 -4.27
CA ALA A 284 -16.27 17.42 -5.24
C ALA A 284 -15.71 17.39 -6.67
N VAL A 285 -16.41 16.71 -7.57
CA VAL A 285 -16.14 16.82 -9.02
C VAL A 285 -17.31 17.53 -9.66
N ILE A 286 -17.00 18.57 -10.41
CA ILE A 286 -17.95 19.39 -11.15
C ILE A 286 -17.74 19.11 -12.64
N LYS A 287 -18.79 18.66 -13.33
CA LYS A 287 -18.77 18.30 -14.75
C LYS A 287 -19.86 19.07 -15.49
N LEU A 288 -19.53 19.59 -16.66
CA LEU A 288 -20.55 20.10 -17.58
C LEU A 288 -21.44 18.93 -18.01
N ASP A 289 -22.78 19.05 -17.96
CA ASP A 289 -23.69 17.93 -18.14
C ASP A 289 -23.83 17.49 -19.59
N ASP A 290 -23.93 18.42 -20.57
CA ASP A 290 -24.14 18.15 -22.00
C ASP A 290 -22.86 17.64 -22.67
N PHE A 291 -22.89 16.42 -23.24
CA PHE A 291 -21.75 15.80 -23.92
C PHE A 291 -21.33 16.51 -25.20
N ARG A 292 -22.26 17.19 -25.91
CA ARG A 292 -21.92 18.00 -27.06
C ARG A 292 -21.00 19.14 -26.67
N LEU A 293 -21.35 19.85 -25.59
CA LEU A 293 -20.52 20.96 -25.06
C LEU A 293 -19.19 20.44 -24.49
N GLN A 294 -19.18 19.24 -23.90
CA GLN A 294 -17.91 18.61 -23.46
C GLN A 294 -16.97 18.33 -24.63
N ASP A 295 -17.48 17.77 -25.74
CA ASP A 295 -16.70 17.48 -26.93
C ASP A 295 -16.12 18.77 -27.54
N GLU A 296 -16.92 19.87 -27.56
CA GLU A 296 -16.49 21.17 -28.04
C GLU A 296 -15.47 21.85 -27.12
N ALA A 297 -15.62 21.74 -25.78
CA ALA A 297 -14.67 22.27 -24.81
C ALA A 297 -13.32 21.55 -24.90
N GLY A 298 -13.35 20.24 -25.18
CA GLY A 298 -12.18 19.41 -25.41
C GLY A 298 -11.35 19.16 -24.18
N PHE A 299 -10.07 18.85 -24.41
CA PHE A 299 -9.13 18.37 -23.40
C PHE A 299 -7.80 19.12 -23.48
N THR A 300 -7.08 19.14 -22.37
CA THR A 300 -5.65 19.41 -22.34
C THR A 300 -4.88 18.08 -22.42
N SER A 301 -3.55 18.10 -22.39
CA SER A 301 -2.73 16.87 -22.34
C SER A 301 -3.02 15.97 -21.13
N LYS A 302 -3.55 16.51 -20.04
CA LYS A 302 -3.74 15.80 -18.76
C LYS A 302 -5.18 15.81 -18.22
N ALA A 303 -6.01 16.79 -18.61
CA ALA A 303 -7.33 17.01 -17.99
C ALA A 303 -8.38 17.46 -19.01
N PRO A 304 -9.67 17.13 -18.81
CA PRO A 304 -10.77 17.71 -19.56
C PRO A 304 -10.95 19.20 -19.20
N ARG A 305 -11.35 20.02 -20.18
CA ARG A 305 -11.64 21.44 -19.96
C ARG A 305 -13.04 21.67 -19.42
N TRP A 306 -13.88 20.65 -19.47
CA TRP A 306 -15.30 20.68 -19.09
C TRP A 306 -15.56 20.11 -17.68
N ALA A 307 -14.51 19.64 -16.97
CA ALA A 307 -14.63 19.17 -15.61
C ALA A 307 -13.49 19.70 -14.74
N ILE A 308 -13.76 19.86 -13.45
CA ILE A 308 -12.79 20.30 -12.46
C ILE A 308 -13.05 19.60 -11.12
N ALA A 309 -12.02 19.36 -10.34
CA ALA A 309 -12.10 18.84 -9.00
C ALA A 309 -11.90 19.98 -7.98
N TYR A 310 -12.91 20.24 -7.16
CA TYR A 310 -12.77 21.08 -5.97
C TYR A 310 -12.29 20.19 -4.82
N LYS A 311 -11.15 20.50 -4.23
CA LYS A 311 -10.61 19.77 -3.07
C LYS A 311 -10.94 20.51 -1.79
N PHE A 312 -11.53 19.79 -0.83
CA PHE A 312 -11.77 20.32 0.50
C PHE A 312 -10.45 20.57 1.23
N GLU A 313 -10.43 21.60 2.04
CA GLU A 313 -9.33 21.77 2.97
C GLU A 313 -9.32 20.62 3.98
N ALA A 314 -8.13 20.11 4.28
CA ALA A 314 -7.97 19.13 5.34
C ALA A 314 -8.31 19.80 6.68
N GLU A 315 -9.19 19.16 7.45
CA GLU A 315 -9.60 19.65 8.75
C GLU A 315 -8.39 19.72 9.69
N ARG A 316 -8.27 20.83 10.39
CA ARG A 316 -7.20 21.09 11.36
C ARG A 316 -7.80 21.47 12.70
N ALA A 317 -7.16 21.03 13.78
CA ALA A 317 -7.55 21.42 15.12
C ALA A 317 -6.33 21.86 15.93
N GLU A 318 -6.51 22.82 16.81
CA GLU A 318 -5.51 23.18 17.81
C GLU A 318 -5.77 22.44 19.12
N THR A 319 -4.73 21.88 19.71
CA THR A 319 -4.81 21.19 20.99
C THR A 319 -3.51 21.32 21.77
N LEU A 320 -3.58 21.10 23.08
CA LEU A 320 -2.41 21.11 23.97
C LEU A 320 -1.62 19.83 23.82
N LEU A 321 -0.32 19.94 23.55
CA LEU A 321 0.65 18.84 23.66
C LEU A 321 1.04 18.66 25.13
N LYS A 322 0.53 17.61 25.75
CA LYS A 322 0.81 17.30 27.17
C LYS A 322 2.23 16.81 27.37
N GLU A 323 2.62 15.81 26.59
CA GLU A 323 3.92 15.18 26.65
C GLU A 323 4.29 14.53 25.32
N ILE A 324 5.57 14.20 25.16
CA ILE A 324 6.08 13.39 24.06
C ILE A 324 6.44 12.02 24.61
N SER A 325 5.70 11.00 24.20
CA SER A 325 5.94 9.60 24.54
C SER A 325 6.81 8.93 23.48
N LEU A 326 7.69 8.03 23.89
CA LEU A 326 8.51 7.24 22.98
C LEU A 326 7.93 5.83 22.84
N GLN A 327 7.63 5.42 21.61
CA GLN A 327 7.21 4.06 21.28
C GLN A 327 8.39 3.28 20.70
N ILE A 328 8.57 2.05 21.17
CA ILE A 328 9.63 1.16 20.72
C ILE A 328 9.02 0.12 19.78
N GLY A 329 9.49 0.10 18.54
CA GLY A 329 9.12 -0.90 17.54
C GLY A 329 9.86 -2.22 17.74
N ARG A 330 9.43 -3.26 17.02
CA ARG A 330 10.02 -4.62 17.08
C ARG A 330 11.53 -4.69 16.78
N THR A 331 12.02 -3.78 15.97
CA THR A 331 13.46 -3.69 15.60
C THR A 331 14.27 -2.82 16.55
N GLY A 332 13.69 -2.41 17.69
CA GLY A 332 14.31 -1.45 18.60
C GLY A 332 14.26 0.00 18.12
N ALA A 333 13.60 0.30 17.00
CA ALA A 333 13.41 1.67 16.53
C ALA A 333 12.51 2.46 17.49
N VAL A 334 12.94 3.68 17.85
CA VAL A 334 12.22 4.55 18.78
C VAL A 334 11.50 5.64 18.01
N THR A 335 10.18 5.67 18.12
CA THR A 335 9.31 6.62 17.42
C THR A 335 8.62 7.55 18.43
N PRO A 336 8.73 8.89 18.28
CA PRO A 336 8.06 9.83 19.16
C PRO A 336 6.57 9.97 18.79
N VAL A 337 5.73 10.05 19.82
CA VAL A 337 4.27 10.25 19.73
C VAL A 337 3.85 11.39 20.64
N ALA A 338 3.13 12.35 20.10
CA ALA A 338 2.50 13.43 20.86
C ALA A 338 1.29 12.88 21.63
N ILE A 339 1.28 13.06 22.93
CA ILE A 339 0.11 12.86 23.80
C ILE A 339 -0.60 14.21 23.94
N LEU A 340 -1.83 14.26 23.47
CA LEU A 340 -2.59 15.48 23.29
C LEU A 340 -3.73 15.61 24.30
N GLU A 341 -4.14 16.82 24.62
CA GLU A 341 -5.49 17.03 25.15
C GLU A 341 -6.49 16.55 24.08
N PRO A 342 -7.49 15.72 24.45
CA PRO A 342 -8.44 15.20 23.46
C PRO A 342 -9.14 16.32 22.69
N VAL A 343 -9.12 16.26 21.37
CA VAL A 343 -9.73 17.24 20.47
C VAL A 343 -10.54 16.53 19.39
N GLN A 344 -11.68 17.12 19.01
CA GLN A 344 -12.47 16.64 17.88
C GLN A 344 -11.78 17.03 16.57
N LEU A 345 -11.60 16.06 15.67
CA LEU A 345 -10.94 16.26 14.38
C LEU A 345 -11.47 15.22 13.38
N ALA A 346 -12.09 15.69 12.31
CA ALA A 346 -12.69 14.88 11.27
C ALA A 346 -13.55 13.72 11.85
N GLY A 347 -14.55 14.10 12.67
CA GLY A 347 -15.55 13.18 13.24
C GLY A 347 -15.07 12.23 14.34
N THR A 348 -13.78 12.30 14.75
CA THR A 348 -13.25 11.44 15.82
C THR A 348 -12.54 12.28 16.89
N THR A 349 -12.40 11.69 18.11
CA THR A 349 -11.62 12.28 19.18
C THR A 349 -10.15 11.86 19.06
N VAL A 350 -9.27 12.82 18.82
CA VAL A 350 -7.82 12.62 18.71
C VAL A 350 -7.15 12.97 20.02
N SER A 351 -6.43 12.01 20.61
CA SER A 351 -5.63 12.18 21.84
C SER A 351 -4.14 11.85 21.64
N ARG A 352 -3.77 11.35 20.45
CA ARG A 352 -2.40 11.01 20.09
C ARG A 352 -2.14 11.38 18.64
N ALA A 353 -0.93 11.86 18.34
CA ALA A 353 -0.52 12.18 16.97
C ALA A 353 0.95 11.79 16.75
N THR A 354 1.29 11.39 15.53
CA THR A 354 2.70 11.08 15.21
C THR A 354 3.54 12.36 15.15
N LEU A 355 4.77 12.24 15.64
CA LEU A 355 5.83 13.25 15.49
C LEU A 355 6.90 12.79 14.51
N HIS A 356 6.69 11.65 13.85
CA HIS A 356 7.57 11.00 12.89
C HIS A 356 8.93 10.60 13.48
N ASN A 357 9.83 11.56 13.73
CA ASN A 357 11.18 11.36 14.27
C ASN A 357 11.69 12.61 15.00
N GLU A 358 12.89 12.52 15.57
CA GLU A 358 13.54 13.65 16.25
C GLU A 358 13.76 14.86 15.35
N ASP A 359 14.13 14.65 14.09
CA ASP A 359 14.42 15.75 13.16
C ASP A 359 13.17 16.60 12.88
N GLU A 360 11.99 15.96 12.81
CA GLU A 360 10.72 16.66 12.68
C GLU A 360 10.37 17.48 13.92
N ILE A 361 10.59 16.93 15.12
CA ILE A 361 10.41 17.65 16.37
C ILE A 361 11.30 18.89 16.40
N ARG A 362 12.58 18.72 16.06
CA ARG A 362 13.56 19.80 16.02
C ARG A 362 13.26 20.84 14.94
N ARG A 363 12.89 20.38 13.74
CA ARG A 363 12.55 21.26 12.61
C ARG A 363 11.34 22.13 12.88
N LYS A 364 10.32 21.56 13.54
CA LYS A 364 9.07 22.26 13.90
C LYS A 364 9.16 22.96 15.25
N ASP A 365 10.26 22.80 15.98
CA ASP A 365 10.49 23.28 17.35
C ASP A 365 9.31 22.93 18.28
N ILE A 366 8.91 21.65 18.27
CA ILE A 366 7.79 21.14 19.07
C ILE A 366 8.27 20.88 20.48
N ARG A 367 7.55 21.39 21.49
CA ARG A 367 7.88 21.27 22.91
C ARG A 367 6.67 20.83 23.73
N PRO A 368 6.84 20.01 24.78
CA PRO A 368 5.76 19.75 25.73
C PRO A 368 5.20 21.05 26.29
N GLY A 369 3.87 21.14 26.41
CA GLY A 369 3.16 22.35 26.82
C GLY A 369 2.78 23.30 25.66
N ASP A 370 3.23 23.05 24.44
CA ASP A 370 2.82 23.85 23.27
C ASP A 370 1.36 23.59 22.88
N THR A 371 0.71 24.66 22.37
CA THR A 371 -0.50 24.48 21.57
C THR A 371 -0.07 24.10 20.16
N VAL A 372 -0.41 22.86 19.75
CA VAL A 372 -0.03 22.32 18.45
C VAL A 372 -1.21 22.27 17.49
N LEU A 373 -0.92 22.48 16.21
CA LEU A 373 -1.86 22.28 15.13
C LEU A 373 -1.77 20.83 14.65
N VAL A 374 -2.88 20.11 14.72
CA VAL A 374 -2.98 18.71 14.31
C VAL A 374 -3.90 18.56 13.11
N GLN A 375 -3.58 17.61 12.25
CA GLN A 375 -4.34 17.24 11.06
C GLN A 375 -4.31 15.73 10.94
N LYS A 376 -5.33 15.13 10.36
CA LYS A 376 -5.24 13.72 9.93
C LYS A 376 -4.60 13.64 8.55
N ALA A 377 -3.46 12.96 8.44
CA ALA A 377 -2.86 12.63 7.16
C ALA A 377 -3.71 11.58 6.46
N GLY A 378 -4.18 11.87 5.23
CA GLY A 378 -5.10 10.99 4.51
C GLY A 378 -6.37 10.68 5.29
N GLU A 379 -6.87 11.67 6.05
CA GLU A 379 -8.08 11.62 6.89
C GLU A 379 -8.04 10.64 8.09
N ILE A 380 -6.93 9.96 8.37
CA ILE A 380 -6.92 8.91 9.41
C ILE A 380 -5.82 9.03 10.44
N ILE A 381 -4.55 9.17 10.05
CA ILE A 381 -3.44 9.20 11.03
C ILE A 381 -3.20 10.63 11.49
N PRO A 382 -3.48 10.94 12.78
CA PRO A 382 -3.20 12.27 13.32
C PRO A 382 -1.70 12.55 13.29
N GLN A 383 -1.32 13.71 12.78
CA GLN A 383 0.04 14.23 12.80
C GLN A 383 0.10 15.66 13.29
N VAL A 384 1.19 16.03 13.93
CA VAL A 384 1.45 17.42 14.34
C VAL A 384 2.04 18.17 13.15
N LEU A 385 1.33 19.16 12.64
CA LEU A 385 1.78 20.03 11.56
C LEU A 385 2.78 21.08 12.01
N GLY A 386 2.57 21.66 13.19
CA GLY A 386 3.39 22.72 13.74
C GLY A 386 2.86 23.23 15.08
N VAL A 387 3.42 24.33 15.53
CA VAL A 387 3.15 24.94 16.83
C VAL A 387 2.56 26.33 16.64
N ASN A 388 1.55 26.66 17.45
CA ASN A 388 1.07 28.03 17.58
C ASN A 388 2.02 28.82 18.51
N GLN A 389 3.02 29.47 17.90
CA GLN A 389 4.05 30.22 18.64
C GLN A 389 3.48 31.33 19.55
N ALA A 390 2.31 31.91 19.19
CA ALA A 390 1.69 32.95 19.99
C ALA A 390 1.10 32.44 21.32
N LYS A 391 0.82 31.13 21.39
CA LYS A 391 0.28 30.47 22.58
C LYS A 391 1.33 29.69 23.38
N ARG A 392 2.61 29.75 22.98
CA ARG A 392 3.69 29.03 23.67
C ARG A 392 3.93 29.56 25.08
N PRO A 393 3.99 28.69 26.10
CA PRO A 393 4.39 29.08 27.46
C PRO A 393 5.81 29.70 27.48
N ALA A 394 6.00 30.75 28.25
CA ALA A 394 7.28 31.46 28.31
C ALA A 394 8.43 30.63 28.92
N ASP A 395 8.10 29.63 29.70
CA ASP A 395 9.03 28.70 30.37
C ASP A 395 9.23 27.38 29.60
N SER A 396 8.65 27.28 28.40
CA SER A 396 8.76 26.09 27.52
C SER A 396 10.23 25.83 27.15
N GLN A 397 10.68 24.59 27.37
CA GLN A 397 12.03 24.15 27.05
C GLN A 397 12.03 23.29 25.77
N PRO A 398 13.08 23.37 24.93
CA PRO A 398 13.26 22.45 23.81
C PRO A 398 13.24 20.99 24.28
N PHE A 399 12.63 20.11 23.50
CA PHE A 399 12.63 18.68 23.78
C PHE A 399 13.98 18.08 23.38
N ASP A 400 14.69 17.50 24.36
CA ASP A 400 15.91 16.73 24.13
C ASP A 400 15.60 15.24 24.10
N PHE A 401 15.69 14.65 22.90
CA PHE A 401 15.38 13.26 22.67
C PHE A 401 16.34 12.32 23.40
N GLY A 402 17.64 12.65 23.40
CA GLY A 402 18.67 11.84 24.06
C GLY A 402 18.58 11.87 25.58
N GLU A 403 18.29 13.04 26.18
CA GLU A 403 18.05 13.16 27.61
C GLU A 403 16.78 12.42 28.04
N HIS A 404 15.72 12.48 27.20
CA HIS A 404 14.48 11.76 27.47
C HIS A 404 14.67 10.24 27.43
N LEU A 405 15.43 9.72 26.48
CA LEU A 405 15.82 8.30 26.44
C LEU A 405 16.58 7.87 27.73
N LYS A 406 17.55 8.68 28.16
CA LYS A 406 18.31 8.42 29.39
C LYS A 406 17.43 8.43 30.62
N ALA A 407 16.49 9.37 30.73
CA ALA A 407 15.54 9.45 31.83
C ALA A 407 14.62 8.21 31.91
N LEU A 408 14.33 7.58 30.78
CA LEU A 408 13.59 6.32 30.70
C LEU A 408 14.48 5.08 30.89
N GLY A 409 15.80 5.25 31.09
CA GLY A 409 16.75 4.15 31.20
C GLY A 409 16.99 3.38 29.91
N ILE A 410 16.69 3.98 28.76
CA ILE A 410 16.80 3.37 27.42
C ILE A 410 18.16 3.73 26.82
N GLU A 411 19.01 2.73 26.60
CA GLU A 411 20.26 2.88 25.86
C GLU A 411 19.99 2.75 24.35
N ALA A 412 20.05 3.85 23.63
CA ALA A 412 19.81 3.88 22.19
C ALA A 412 20.87 4.71 21.47
N GLU A 413 21.19 4.32 20.25
CA GLU A 413 22.06 5.06 19.34
C GLU A 413 21.25 5.60 18.15
N ARG A 414 21.68 6.75 17.66
CA ARG A 414 21.05 7.37 16.49
C ARG A 414 21.69 6.85 15.21
N ASP A 415 20.88 6.31 14.30
CA ASP A 415 21.28 6.02 12.93
C ASP A 415 21.21 7.31 12.09
N PRO A 416 22.37 7.91 11.71
CA PRO A 416 22.35 9.17 10.98
C PRO A 416 21.76 9.04 9.57
N ALA A 417 21.83 7.85 8.96
CA ALA A 417 21.37 7.60 7.61
C ALA A 417 19.84 7.49 7.53
N GLN A 418 19.19 7.04 8.61
CA GLN A 418 17.74 6.82 8.66
C GLN A 418 16.99 7.80 9.56
N ALA A 419 17.70 8.73 10.24
CA ALA A 419 17.13 9.67 11.23
C ALA A 419 16.30 8.96 12.34
N VAL A 420 16.72 7.76 12.74
CA VAL A 420 16.03 6.88 13.71
C VAL A 420 16.95 6.55 14.88
N TRP A 421 16.42 6.61 16.07
CA TRP A 421 17.08 6.06 17.26
C TRP A 421 16.76 4.57 17.38
N ARG A 422 17.78 3.75 17.71
CA ARG A 422 17.61 2.31 17.94
C ARG A 422 18.17 1.90 19.30
N ILE A 423 17.43 1.06 20.01
CA ILE A 423 17.94 0.46 21.25
C ILE A 423 19.12 -0.44 20.91
N VAL A 424 20.26 -0.20 21.58
CA VAL A 424 21.49 -0.96 21.37
C VAL A 424 21.52 -2.20 22.25
N SER A 425 21.04 -2.07 23.50
CA SER A 425 21.05 -3.18 24.45
C SER A 425 20.10 -4.29 24.05
N THR A 426 20.62 -5.50 23.88
CA THR A 426 19.83 -6.73 23.71
C THR A 426 19.12 -7.14 24.99
N ASN A 427 19.57 -6.63 26.16
CA ASN A 427 19.00 -6.90 27.46
C ASN A 427 17.88 -5.91 27.87
N ASP A 428 17.48 -5.00 27.00
CA ASP A 428 16.37 -4.08 27.25
C ASP A 428 15.05 -4.85 27.34
N PRO A 429 14.30 -4.77 28.48
CA PRO A 429 13.08 -5.55 28.67
C PRO A 429 11.98 -5.25 27.62
N ILE A 430 11.89 -4.01 27.16
CA ILE A 430 10.88 -3.62 26.17
C ILE A 430 11.22 -4.23 24.81
N ARG A 431 12.51 -4.21 24.42
CA ARG A 431 12.99 -4.86 23.21
C ARG A 431 12.72 -6.37 23.26
N GLN A 432 13.02 -7.02 24.38
CA GLN A 432 12.75 -8.45 24.60
C GLN A 432 11.25 -8.75 24.47
N GLN A 433 10.39 -7.97 25.14
CA GLN A 433 8.94 -8.12 25.03
C GLN A 433 8.45 -8.02 23.58
N ARG A 434 8.93 -7.03 22.81
CA ARG A 434 8.54 -6.85 21.41
C ARG A 434 9.03 -7.98 20.50
N ALA A 435 10.24 -8.48 20.72
CA ALA A 435 10.77 -9.62 19.99
C ALA A 435 9.95 -10.90 20.24
N LEU A 436 9.62 -11.18 21.50
CA LEU A 436 8.81 -12.34 21.89
C LEU A 436 7.36 -12.22 21.38
N GLN A 437 6.74 -11.04 21.46
CA GLN A 437 5.40 -10.79 20.91
C GLN A 437 5.37 -11.02 19.39
N HIS A 438 6.38 -10.52 18.68
CA HIS A 438 6.50 -10.74 17.25
C HIS A 438 6.66 -12.21 16.90
N PHE A 439 7.59 -12.90 17.56
CA PHE A 439 7.85 -14.32 17.34
C PHE A 439 6.60 -15.18 17.60
N ALA A 440 5.84 -14.87 18.66
CA ALA A 440 4.62 -15.58 19.01
C ALA A 440 3.41 -15.25 18.14
N SER A 441 3.47 -14.18 17.35
CA SER A 441 2.32 -13.68 16.58
C SER A 441 1.80 -14.70 15.57
N ARG A 442 0.51 -14.54 15.17
CA ARG A 442 -0.16 -15.39 14.18
C ARG A 442 0.54 -15.41 12.82
N ALA A 443 1.24 -14.33 12.48
CA ALA A 443 2.01 -14.24 11.23
C ALA A 443 3.36 -14.98 11.28
N CYS A 444 3.81 -15.38 12.46
CA CYS A 444 5.07 -16.07 12.72
C CYS A 444 4.81 -17.47 13.28
N MET A 445 5.26 -17.75 14.49
CA MET A 445 5.14 -19.11 15.08
C MET A 445 3.73 -19.43 15.59
N ASP A 446 2.81 -18.46 15.62
CA ASP A 446 1.39 -18.61 15.99
C ASP A 446 1.19 -19.37 17.30
N ILE A 447 1.79 -18.84 18.37
CA ILE A 447 1.74 -19.44 19.69
C ILE A 447 0.51 -18.90 20.43
N GLU A 448 -0.56 -19.69 20.43
CA GLU A 448 -1.80 -19.33 21.10
C GLU A 448 -1.60 -19.16 22.62
N ASN A 449 -2.38 -18.28 23.22
CA ASN A 449 -2.33 -17.93 24.65
C ASN A 449 -1.07 -17.18 25.11
N LEU A 450 -0.12 -16.87 24.23
CA LEU A 450 1.05 -16.04 24.51
C LEU A 450 0.79 -14.57 24.13
N GLY A 451 -0.19 -13.94 24.79
CA GLY A 451 -0.55 -12.53 24.56
C GLY A 451 0.40 -11.56 25.26
N THR A 452 0.23 -10.25 24.99
CA THR A 452 1.08 -9.15 25.49
C THR A 452 1.30 -9.20 26.99
N ALA A 453 0.24 -9.41 27.79
CA ALA A 453 0.34 -9.46 29.26
C ALA A 453 1.12 -10.68 29.79
N VAL A 454 1.09 -11.80 29.04
CA VAL A 454 1.86 -13.01 29.41
C VAL A 454 3.34 -12.79 29.09
N VAL A 455 3.65 -12.26 27.91
CA VAL A 455 5.03 -11.93 27.52
C VAL A 455 5.65 -10.93 28.51
N GLU A 456 4.89 -9.90 28.91
CA GLU A 456 5.35 -8.94 29.92
C GLU A 456 5.74 -9.61 31.26
N GLN A 457 4.92 -10.54 31.74
CA GLN A 457 5.22 -11.29 32.96
C GLN A 457 6.45 -12.18 32.79
N LEU A 458 6.58 -12.88 31.65
CA LEU A 458 7.73 -13.75 31.37
C LEU A 458 9.05 -12.95 31.40
N VAL A 459 9.08 -11.80 30.73
CA VAL A 459 10.27 -10.93 30.70
C VAL A 459 10.54 -10.31 32.06
N THR A 460 9.53 -9.77 32.74
CA THR A 460 9.69 -9.10 34.03
C THR A 460 10.17 -10.07 35.11
N ARG A 461 9.72 -11.33 35.09
CA ARG A 461 10.14 -12.39 36.00
C ARG A 461 11.46 -13.07 35.58
N GLY A 462 12.04 -12.68 34.42
CA GLY A 462 13.27 -13.25 33.88
C GLY A 462 13.14 -14.68 33.37
N LEU A 463 11.91 -15.15 33.11
CA LEU A 463 11.62 -16.51 32.62
C LEU A 463 11.90 -16.68 31.14
N ALA A 464 11.81 -15.61 30.35
CA ALA A 464 12.16 -15.61 28.92
C ALA A 464 12.75 -14.26 28.51
N LYS A 465 13.90 -14.26 27.83
CA LYS A 465 14.60 -13.09 27.30
C LYS A 465 14.58 -13.06 25.79
N ASP A 466 14.51 -14.21 25.15
CA ASP A 466 14.49 -14.40 23.71
C ASP A 466 13.59 -15.59 23.31
N PRO A 467 13.34 -15.80 22.00
CA PRO A 467 12.48 -16.86 21.51
C PRO A 467 12.87 -18.28 21.94
N ALA A 468 14.16 -18.58 22.14
CA ALA A 468 14.58 -19.94 22.53
C ALA A 468 14.18 -20.27 23.97
N ASP A 469 14.15 -19.27 24.87
CA ASP A 469 13.75 -19.47 26.26
C ASP A 469 12.28 -19.89 26.39
N LEU A 470 11.41 -19.50 25.43
CA LEU A 470 10.00 -19.89 25.42
C LEU A 470 9.83 -21.41 25.41
N TYR A 471 10.69 -22.11 24.68
CA TYR A 471 10.63 -23.57 24.53
C TYR A 471 11.27 -24.35 25.70
N LEU A 472 11.90 -23.63 26.63
CA LEU A 472 12.43 -24.17 27.88
C LEU A 472 11.40 -24.12 29.02
N LEU A 473 10.32 -23.35 28.87
CA LEU A 473 9.30 -23.17 29.89
C LEU A 473 8.58 -24.49 30.20
N GLN A 474 8.40 -24.76 31.49
CA GLN A 474 7.64 -25.90 31.97
C GLN A 474 6.30 -25.44 32.55
N VAL A 475 5.33 -26.37 32.62
CA VAL A 475 3.97 -26.07 33.12
C VAL A 475 4.01 -25.47 34.53
N GLU A 476 4.90 -25.95 35.39
CA GLU A 476 5.09 -25.49 36.78
C GLU A 476 5.46 -23.98 36.82
N GLN A 477 6.33 -23.52 35.93
CA GLN A 477 6.72 -22.12 35.83
C GLN A 477 5.58 -21.25 35.30
N LEU A 478 4.77 -21.77 34.37
CA LEU A 478 3.61 -21.09 33.81
C LEU A 478 2.48 -20.93 34.85
N LEU A 479 2.36 -21.85 35.80
CA LEU A 479 1.42 -21.75 36.92
C LEU A 479 1.74 -20.60 37.89
N GLU A 480 2.97 -20.13 37.90
CA GLU A 480 3.37 -18.97 38.73
C GLU A 480 2.94 -17.63 38.14
N LEU A 481 2.48 -17.61 36.86
CA LEU A 481 2.03 -16.38 36.21
C LEU A 481 0.64 -15.95 36.72
N ASP A 482 0.42 -14.64 36.81
CA ASP A 482 -0.86 -14.09 37.26
C ASP A 482 -1.99 -14.51 36.31
N LYS A 483 -3.11 -14.92 36.87
CA LYS A 483 -4.30 -15.41 36.19
C LYS A 483 -4.10 -16.74 35.43
N PHE A 484 -3.02 -17.47 35.67
CA PHE A 484 -2.84 -18.81 35.14
C PHE A 484 -3.37 -19.87 36.13
N ALA A 485 -3.99 -20.89 35.56
CA ALA A 485 -4.41 -22.11 36.25
C ALA A 485 -3.94 -23.31 35.42
N GLU A 486 -4.08 -24.54 35.91
CA GLU A 486 -3.61 -25.78 35.27
C GLU A 486 -3.98 -25.82 33.75
N LYS A 487 -5.24 -25.53 33.42
CA LYS A 487 -5.70 -25.56 32.03
C LYS A 487 -5.03 -24.52 31.14
N SER A 488 -4.85 -23.28 31.61
CA SER A 488 -4.20 -22.22 30.82
C SER A 488 -2.71 -22.43 30.67
N ALA A 489 -2.04 -22.95 31.70
CA ALA A 489 -0.62 -23.32 31.67
C ALA A 489 -0.39 -24.48 30.67
N GLN A 490 -1.22 -25.52 30.76
CA GLN A 490 -1.14 -26.64 29.80
C GLN A 490 -1.40 -26.21 28.37
N ASN A 491 -2.45 -25.39 28.12
CA ASN A 491 -2.77 -24.88 26.77
C ASN A 491 -1.59 -24.08 26.18
N LEU A 492 -0.94 -23.23 26.96
CA LEU A 492 0.22 -22.49 26.48
C LEU A 492 1.41 -23.41 26.20
N TYR A 493 1.67 -24.36 27.08
CA TYR A 493 2.73 -25.36 26.87
C TYR A 493 2.49 -26.16 25.59
N ASP A 494 1.25 -26.65 25.38
CA ASP A 494 0.89 -27.42 24.20
C ASP A 494 1.01 -26.56 22.91
N ALA A 495 0.63 -25.27 22.97
CA ALA A 495 0.81 -24.34 21.86
C ALA A 495 2.28 -24.10 21.50
N LEU A 496 3.16 -24.01 22.52
CA LEU A 496 4.61 -23.94 22.32
C LEU A 496 5.14 -25.22 21.63
N GLN A 497 4.71 -26.40 22.08
CA GLN A 497 5.12 -27.65 21.42
C GLN A 497 4.59 -27.76 19.98
N ALA A 498 3.34 -27.39 19.74
CA ALA A 498 2.73 -27.41 18.41
C ALA A 498 3.42 -26.44 17.44
N SER A 499 3.90 -25.30 17.91
CA SER A 499 4.58 -24.31 17.07
C SER A 499 5.90 -24.82 16.48
N LYS A 500 6.54 -25.81 17.06
CA LYS A 500 7.82 -26.38 16.58
C LYS A 500 7.74 -26.93 15.15
N THR A 501 6.57 -27.33 14.70
CA THR A 501 6.32 -27.91 13.35
C THR A 501 5.87 -26.87 12.33
N ARG A 502 5.89 -25.59 12.66
CA ARG A 502 5.55 -24.52 11.72
C ARG A 502 6.51 -24.50 10.53
N GLN A 503 6.05 -23.94 9.40
CA GLN A 503 6.86 -23.85 8.17
C GLN A 503 8.08 -22.95 8.38
N LEU A 504 9.14 -23.21 7.62
CA LEU A 504 10.41 -22.49 7.75
C LEU A 504 10.25 -20.98 7.56
N TRP A 505 9.42 -20.52 6.62
CA TRP A 505 9.19 -19.09 6.43
C TRP A 505 8.60 -18.39 7.67
N GLN A 506 7.82 -19.11 8.47
CA GLN A 506 7.25 -18.57 9.71
C GLN A 506 8.34 -18.36 10.77
N LEU A 507 9.29 -19.28 10.84
CA LEU A 507 10.48 -19.13 11.67
C LEU A 507 11.35 -17.96 11.19
N ILE A 508 11.68 -17.91 9.88
CA ILE A 508 12.47 -16.82 9.29
C ILE A 508 11.85 -15.46 9.61
N HIS A 509 10.53 -15.33 9.41
CA HIS A 509 9.82 -14.10 9.73
C HIS A 509 9.81 -13.80 11.23
N GLY A 510 9.66 -14.83 12.07
CA GLY A 510 9.67 -14.75 13.53
C GLY A 510 11.01 -14.33 14.11
N LEU A 511 12.13 -14.65 13.49
CA LEU A 511 13.47 -14.21 13.89
C LEU A 511 13.65 -12.69 13.81
N GLY A 512 12.78 -11.99 13.08
CA GLY A 512 12.78 -10.52 13.04
C GLY A 512 13.98 -9.91 12.35
N ILE A 513 14.56 -10.61 11.36
CA ILE A 513 15.68 -10.12 10.53
C ILE A 513 15.26 -8.76 9.91
N PRO A 514 16.06 -7.69 10.04
CA PRO A 514 15.73 -6.39 9.49
C PRO A 514 15.46 -6.47 7.98
N HIS A 515 14.46 -5.74 7.51
CA HIS A 515 13.97 -5.72 6.12
C HIS A 515 13.29 -7.01 5.63
N VAL A 516 13.36 -8.15 6.36
CA VAL A 516 12.69 -9.39 6.00
C VAL A 516 11.26 -9.39 6.52
N GLY A 517 10.30 -9.22 5.59
CA GLY A 517 8.87 -9.34 5.86
C GLY A 517 8.35 -10.75 5.61
N LYS A 518 7.03 -10.95 5.82
CA LYS A 518 6.37 -12.26 5.59
C LYS A 518 6.58 -12.76 4.16
N GLN A 519 6.43 -11.89 3.15
CA GLN A 519 6.60 -12.29 1.75
C GLN A 519 8.06 -12.66 1.46
N SER A 520 9.02 -11.83 1.85
CA SER A 520 10.44 -12.13 1.66
C SER A 520 10.87 -13.42 2.39
N ALA A 521 10.28 -13.71 3.55
CA ALA A 521 10.53 -14.98 4.25
C ALA A 521 10.03 -16.20 3.45
N LYS A 522 8.87 -16.08 2.80
CA LYS A 522 8.35 -17.11 1.89
C LYS A 522 9.21 -17.27 0.64
N ASP A 523 9.66 -16.15 0.08
CA ASP A 523 10.51 -16.15 -1.12
C ASP A 523 11.89 -16.78 -0.79
N LEU A 524 12.43 -16.53 0.40
CA LEU A 524 13.64 -17.21 0.89
C LEU A 524 13.42 -18.72 1.06
N GLU A 525 12.35 -19.17 1.75
CA GLU A 525 12.01 -20.60 1.86
C GLU A 525 11.82 -21.24 0.49
N ALA A 526 11.26 -20.51 -0.47
CA ALA A 526 11.05 -20.97 -1.82
C ALA A 526 12.35 -21.22 -2.60
N ASN A 527 13.42 -20.51 -2.28
CA ASN A 527 14.71 -20.57 -2.98
C ASN A 527 15.77 -21.35 -2.22
N PHE A 528 15.63 -21.53 -0.90
CA PHE A 528 16.59 -22.25 -0.06
C PHE A 528 15.95 -23.45 0.65
N GLU A 529 16.66 -24.56 0.71
CA GLU A 529 16.16 -25.82 1.29
C GLU A 529 16.10 -25.81 2.82
N SER A 530 16.84 -24.92 3.46
CA SER A 530 16.92 -24.82 4.92
C SER A 530 17.36 -23.44 5.40
N LEU A 531 17.17 -23.17 6.69
CA LEU A 531 17.71 -21.98 7.33
C LEU A 531 19.24 -21.93 7.25
N ASP A 532 19.91 -23.08 7.29
CA ASP A 532 21.38 -23.17 7.17
C ASP A 532 21.85 -22.78 5.78
N ALA A 533 21.09 -23.14 4.74
CA ALA A 533 21.38 -22.71 3.38
C ALA A 533 21.25 -21.19 3.22
N ILE A 534 20.27 -20.57 3.86
CA ILE A 534 20.13 -19.11 3.89
C ILE A 534 21.30 -18.47 4.65
N ALA A 535 21.66 -19.03 5.82
CA ALA A 535 22.74 -18.52 6.66
C ALA A 535 24.13 -18.59 5.99
N SER A 536 24.35 -19.55 5.09
CA SER A 536 25.60 -19.73 4.37
C SER A 536 25.61 -19.09 2.97
N ALA A 537 24.51 -18.49 2.55
CA ALA A 537 24.40 -17.85 1.24
C ALA A 537 25.20 -16.54 1.19
N SER A 538 25.89 -16.27 0.08
CA SER A 538 26.52 -14.98 -0.16
C SER A 538 25.46 -13.89 -0.44
N GLU A 539 25.86 -12.60 -0.30
CA GLU A 539 24.98 -11.47 -0.64
C GLU A 539 24.46 -11.58 -2.09
N GLU A 540 25.31 -11.99 -3.05
CA GLU A 540 24.91 -12.17 -4.44
C GLU A 540 23.90 -13.30 -4.63
N GLN A 541 24.01 -14.39 -3.86
CA GLN A 541 23.05 -15.49 -3.90
C GLN A 541 21.70 -15.08 -3.30
N LEU A 542 21.71 -14.26 -2.27
CA LEU A 542 20.49 -13.69 -1.66
C LEU A 542 19.82 -12.70 -2.62
N GLU A 543 20.58 -11.88 -3.36
CA GLU A 543 20.04 -10.96 -4.36
C GLU A 543 19.43 -11.67 -5.59
N GLU A 544 19.77 -12.94 -5.84
CA GLU A 544 19.13 -13.76 -6.89
C GLU A 544 17.67 -14.09 -6.56
N VAL A 545 17.24 -13.93 -5.29
CA VAL A 545 15.85 -14.17 -4.86
C VAL A 545 14.98 -12.96 -5.23
N ASP A 546 13.87 -13.21 -5.92
CA ASP A 546 12.92 -12.17 -6.29
C ASP A 546 12.45 -11.37 -5.05
N GLY A 547 12.52 -10.05 -5.13
CA GLY A 547 12.14 -9.17 -4.03
C GLY A 547 13.22 -8.94 -2.97
N VAL A 548 14.39 -9.58 -3.09
CA VAL A 548 15.55 -9.35 -2.21
C VAL A 548 16.54 -8.43 -2.93
N GLY A 549 16.57 -7.16 -2.54
CA GLY A 549 17.57 -6.21 -3.03
C GLY A 549 18.82 -6.18 -2.15
N SER A 550 19.86 -5.44 -2.59
CA SER A 550 21.17 -5.37 -1.92
C SER A 550 21.10 -5.00 -0.42
N ILE A 551 20.22 -4.06 -0.04
CA ILE A 551 20.06 -3.67 1.38
C ILE A 551 19.53 -4.83 2.22
N MET A 552 18.59 -5.63 1.68
CA MET A 552 18.03 -6.78 2.38
C MET A 552 19.03 -7.93 2.43
N ALA A 553 19.74 -8.21 1.34
CA ALA A 553 20.80 -9.23 1.28
C ALA A 553 21.91 -8.97 2.30
N GLN A 554 22.41 -7.74 2.37
CA GLN A 554 23.38 -7.31 3.38
C GLN A 554 22.85 -7.45 4.80
N SER A 555 21.58 -7.10 5.01
CA SER A 555 20.94 -7.22 6.33
C SER A 555 20.81 -8.68 6.77
N ILE A 556 20.44 -9.58 5.87
CA ILE A 556 20.35 -11.02 6.14
C ILE A 556 21.74 -11.57 6.47
N HIS A 557 22.74 -11.30 5.63
CA HIS A 557 24.10 -11.77 5.83
C HIS A 557 24.67 -11.28 7.17
N ALA A 558 24.58 -9.97 7.46
CA ALA A 558 25.05 -9.39 8.71
C ALA A 558 24.34 -9.97 9.95
N TRP A 559 23.03 -10.29 9.82
CA TRP A 559 22.27 -10.87 10.92
C TRP A 559 22.77 -12.28 11.28
N PHE A 560 23.10 -13.10 10.30
CA PHE A 560 23.66 -14.46 10.52
C PHE A 560 25.13 -14.44 10.94
N GLU A 561 25.87 -13.36 10.67
CA GLU A 561 27.25 -13.18 11.13
C GLU A 561 27.32 -12.80 12.62
N ASP A 562 26.25 -12.27 13.20
CA ASP A 562 26.18 -11.90 14.62
C ASP A 562 26.21 -13.15 15.52
N GLU A 563 27.13 -13.18 16.49
CA GLU A 563 27.35 -14.32 17.39
C GLU A 563 26.12 -14.62 18.27
N ALA A 564 25.41 -13.59 18.74
CA ALA A 564 24.23 -13.75 19.58
C ALA A 564 23.06 -14.38 18.78
N ASN A 565 22.92 -14.01 17.50
CA ASN A 565 21.91 -14.60 16.62
C ASN A 565 22.24 -16.06 16.27
N ARG A 566 23.49 -16.39 16.08
CA ARG A 566 23.93 -17.79 15.89
C ARG A 566 23.65 -18.63 17.12
N ASP A 567 23.96 -18.15 18.32
CA ASP A 567 23.61 -18.84 19.57
C ASP A 567 22.10 -19.04 19.70
N LEU A 568 21.28 -18.03 19.38
CA LEU A 568 19.83 -18.14 19.37
C LEU A 568 19.35 -19.26 18.43
N ILE A 569 19.90 -19.32 17.21
CA ILE A 569 19.57 -20.37 16.23
C ILE A 569 19.92 -21.76 16.76
N ASP A 570 21.12 -21.93 17.33
CA ASP A 570 21.56 -23.22 17.85
C ASP A 570 20.69 -23.69 19.03
N ARG A 571 20.27 -22.77 19.89
CA ARG A 571 19.31 -23.06 20.97
C ARG A 571 17.92 -23.43 20.44
N LEU A 572 17.38 -22.71 19.45
CA LEU A 572 16.11 -23.06 18.80
C LEU A 572 16.18 -24.43 18.13
N ARG A 573 17.30 -24.73 17.47
CA ARG A 573 17.56 -26.04 16.87
C ARG A 573 17.56 -27.16 17.90
N SER A 574 18.21 -26.95 19.05
CA SER A 574 18.25 -27.91 20.13
C SER A 574 16.87 -28.20 20.73
N GLN A 575 15.94 -27.24 20.61
CA GLN A 575 14.54 -27.41 21.00
C GLN A 575 13.66 -28.11 19.94
N GLY A 576 14.22 -28.45 18.79
CA GLY A 576 13.55 -29.25 17.75
C GLY A 576 12.57 -28.45 16.87
N LEU A 577 12.83 -27.18 16.64
CA LEU A 577 12.06 -26.39 15.67
C LEU A 577 12.36 -26.85 14.25
N ASN A 578 11.43 -26.60 13.34
CA ASN A 578 11.60 -26.94 11.93
C ASN A 578 12.51 -25.92 11.21
N PHE A 579 13.66 -26.40 10.74
CA PHE A 579 14.67 -25.65 9.98
C PHE A 579 14.71 -26.01 8.51
N GLN A 580 13.81 -26.90 8.06
CA GLN A 580 13.76 -27.39 6.69
C GLN A 580 12.57 -26.79 5.94
N SER A 581 12.76 -26.50 4.69
CA SER A 581 11.66 -26.17 3.79
C SER A 581 10.79 -27.41 3.58
N ALA A 582 9.49 -27.24 3.51
CA ALA A 582 8.55 -28.33 3.15
C ALA A 582 8.88 -28.97 1.79
N ARG A 583 9.68 -28.29 0.95
CA ARG A 583 10.17 -28.79 -0.34
C ARG A 583 11.25 -29.87 -0.23
N SER A 584 11.92 -30.02 0.91
CA SER A 584 12.94 -31.09 1.08
C SER A 584 12.33 -32.50 1.09
N GLU A 585 11.00 -32.61 1.17
CA GLU A 585 10.26 -33.87 1.09
C GLU A 585 9.73 -34.21 -0.33
N ALA A 586 10.04 -33.38 -1.36
CA ALA A 586 9.65 -33.68 -2.73
C ALA A 586 10.35 -34.95 -3.23
N PRO A 587 9.64 -35.87 -3.94
CA PRO A 587 10.20 -37.15 -4.35
C PRO A 587 11.48 -36.99 -5.18
N ALA A 588 12.56 -37.63 -4.77
CA ALA A 588 13.84 -37.60 -5.47
C ALA A 588 13.78 -38.23 -6.89
N ASP A 589 12.66 -38.84 -7.26
CA ASP A 589 12.46 -39.62 -8.51
C ASP A 589 11.42 -39.01 -9.48
N GLY A 590 11.04 -37.76 -9.35
CA GLY A 590 10.11 -37.11 -10.30
C GLY A 590 10.76 -36.81 -11.66
N ALA A 591 9.95 -36.75 -12.73
CA ALA A 591 10.41 -36.51 -14.11
C ALA A 591 11.16 -35.18 -14.28
N LEU A 592 10.91 -34.21 -13.39
CA LEU A 592 11.55 -32.88 -13.35
C LEU A 592 12.50 -32.74 -12.17
N SER A 593 12.93 -33.84 -11.53
CA SER A 593 13.81 -33.76 -10.36
C SER A 593 15.07 -32.92 -10.63
N GLY A 594 15.26 -31.87 -9.80
CA GLY A 594 16.38 -30.92 -9.91
C GLY A 594 16.32 -29.96 -11.11
N LYS A 595 15.22 -29.92 -11.89
CA LYS A 595 15.04 -29.07 -13.06
C LYS A 595 14.38 -27.73 -12.71
N ILE A 596 14.83 -26.65 -13.32
CA ILE A 596 14.26 -25.33 -13.20
C ILE A 596 13.41 -25.04 -14.45
N VAL A 597 12.11 -24.76 -14.22
CA VAL A 597 11.14 -24.48 -15.28
C VAL A 597 10.66 -23.03 -15.13
N VAL A 598 10.64 -22.26 -16.21
CA VAL A 598 10.08 -20.90 -16.23
C VAL A 598 8.78 -20.91 -17.01
N LEU A 599 7.71 -20.36 -16.41
CA LEU A 599 6.41 -20.23 -17.05
C LEU A 599 6.28 -18.88 -17.75
N THR A 600 5.76 -18.88 -18.99
CA THR A 600 5.48 -17.66 -19.77
C THR A 600 4.25 -17.83 -20.64
N GLY A 601 3.47 -16.77 -20.81
CA GLY A 601 2.20 -16.85 -21.55
C GLY A 601 1.07 -17.54 -20.78
N SER A 602 -0.10 -17.65 -21.43
CA SER A 602 -1.29 -18.32 -20.89
C SER A 602 -1.39 -19.74 -21.42
N LEU A 603 -1.43 -20.73 -20.53
CA LEU A 603 -1.59 -22.13 -20.90
C LEU A 603 -3.04 -22.41 -21.30
N PRO A 604 -3.29 -23.30 -22.26
CA PRO A 604 -4.63 -23.60 -22.79
C PRO A 604 -5.61 -24.17 -21.75
N THR A 605 -5.15 -25.08 -20.87
CA THR A 605 -6.03 -25.77 -19.92
C THR A 605 -5.62 -25.61 -18.46
N LEU A 606 -4.35 -25.28 -18.19
CA LEU A 606 -3.80 -25.13 -16.84
C LEU A 606 -3.69 -23.67 -16.45
N THR A 607 -4.08 -23.34 -15.23
CA THR A 607 -3.70 -22.07 -14.60
C THR A 607 -2.21 -22.10 -14.27
N ARG A 608 -1.61 -20.92 -14.06
CA ARG A 608 -0.21 -20.82 -13.67
C ARG A 608 0.07 -21.51 -12.33
N SER A 609 -0.88 -21.49 -11.40
CA SER A 609 -0.79 -22.18 -10.11
C SER A 609 -0.79 -23.69 -10.28
N GLU A 610 -1.74 -24.23 -11.05
CA GLU A 610 -1.83 -25.66 -11.33
C GLU A 610 -0.57 -26.17 -12.06
N ALA A 611 -0.07 -25.42 -13.04
CA ALA A 611 1.19 -25.77 -13.71
C ALA A 611 2.39 -25.74 -12.74
N THR A 612 2.43 -24.79 -11.81
CA THR A 612 3.47 -24.72 -10.78
C THR A 612 3.37 -25.93 -9.84
N GLU A 613 2.18 -26.29 -9.37
CA GLU A 613 1.95 -27.46 -8.51
C GLU A 613 2.36 -28.76 -9.20
N LEU A 614 2.06 -28.91 -10.49
CA LEU A 614 2.45 -30.08 -11.28
C LEU A 614 3.97 -30.18 -11.48
N ILE A 615 4.65 -29.03 -11.72
CA ILE A 615 6.11 -28.98 -11.82
C ILE A 615 6.74 -29.42 -10.49
N GLU A 616 6.23 -28.90 -9.38
CA GLU A 616 6.72 -29.20 -8.03
C GLU A 616 6.42 -30.65 -7.64
N ALA A 617 5.25 -31.16 -7.95
CA ALA A 617 4.90 -32.56 -7.74
C ALA A 617 5.79 -33.53 -8.55
N ALA A 618 6.26 -33.08 -9.72
CA ALA A 618 7.21 -33.84 -10.56
C ALA A 618 8.68 -33.65 -10.12
N GLY A 619 8.95 -32.96 -8.98
CA GLY A 619 10.29 -32.76 -8.43
C GLY A 619 11.05 -31.57 -9.04
N GLY A 620 10.40 -30.77 -9.89
CA GLY A 620 10.96 -29.57 -10.51
C GLY A 620 10.83 -28.32 -9.66
N ARG A 621 11.43 -27.22 -10.11
CA ARG A 621 11.31 -25.89 -9.50
C ARG A 621 10.84 -24.89 -10.52
N THR A 622 10.02 -23.92 -10.10
CA THR A 622 9.65 -22.79 -10.95
C THR A 622 10.55 -21.59 -10.67
N SER A 623 10.83 -20.77 -11.70
CA SER A 623 11.55 -19.51 -11.57
C SER A 623 10.81 -18.41 -12.33
N SER A 624 10.87 -17.19 -11.81
CA SER A 624 10.25 -16.02 -12.41
C SER A 624 11.02 -15.48 -13.61
N SER A 625 12.33 -15.79 -13.74
CA SER A 625 13.18 -15.26 -14.80
C SER A 625 13.96 -16.35 -15.53
N VAL A 626 14.16 -16.16 -16.85
CA VAL A 626 14.97 -17.06 -17.69
C VAL A 626 16.44 -16.72 -17.53
N SER A 627 17.26 -17.72 -17.18
CA SER A 627 18.71 -17.59 -17.02
C SER A 627 19.42 -18.82 -17.62
N LYS A 628 20.75 -18.83 -17.61
CA LYS A 628 21.55 -20.00 -18.05
C LYS A 628 21.33 -21.25 -17.18
N LYS A 629 20.74 -21.09 -15.98
CA LYS A 629 20.41 -22.17 -15.06
C LYS A 629 19.00 -22.76 -15.33
N THR A 630 18.20 -22.14 -16.23
CA THR A 630 16.85 -22.62 -16.59
C THR A 630 16.95 -23.83 -17.50
N ASP A 631 16.31 -24.93 -17.13
CA ASP A 631 16.30 -26.18 -17.90
C ASP A 631 15.21 -26.19 -18.97
N TYR A 632 14.01 -25.66 -18.64
CA TYR A 632 12.87 -25.61 -19.55
C TYR A 632 12.12 -24.30 -19.42
N VAL A 633 11.49 -23.88 -20.52
CA VAL A 633 10.50 -22.80 -20.49
C VAL A 633 9.16 -23.39 -20.93
N LEU A 634 8.16 -23.39 -20.03
CA LEU A 634 6.79 -23.78 -20.36
C LEU A 634 6.07 -22.53 -20.89
N ALA A 635 5.78 -22.56 -22.19
CA ALA A 635 5.25 -21.42 -22.92
C ALA A 635 3.81 -21.71 -23.40
N GLY A 636 2.89 -20.84 -22.99
CA GLY A 636 1.53 -20.80 -23.52
C GLY A 636 1.36 -19.73 -24.62
N GLU A 637 0.09 -19.40 -24.93
CA GLU A 637 -0.25 -18.36 -25.88
C GLU A 637 0.23 -16.98 -25.39
N ALA A 638 0.61 -16.10 -26.33
CA ALA A 638 1.14 -14.77 -26.08
C ALA A 638 2.39 -14.74 -25.16
N ALA A 639 3.27 -15.73 -25.30
CA ALA A 639 4.53 -15.79 -24.59
C ALA A 639 5.41 -14.56 -24.94
N GLY A 640 5.75 -13.75 -23.92
CA GLY A 640 6.46 -12.47 -24.08
C GLY A 640 7.99 -12.60 -24.02
N SER A 641 8.68 -11.57 -23.50
CA SER A 641 10.15 -11.43 -23.47
C SER A 641 10.92 -12.62 -22.90
N LYS A 642 10.30 -13.43 -22.04
CA LYS A 642 10.90 -14.66 -21.48
C LYS A 642 11.08 -15.73 -22.54
N TYR A 643 10.14 -15.85 -23.48
CA TYR A 643 10.24 -16.73 -24.63
C TYR A 643 11.43 -16.36 -25.52
N ASP A 644 11.54 -15.07 -25.89
CA ASP A 644 12.63 -14.56 -26.71
C ASP A 644 13.99 -14.79 -26.03
N LYS A 645 14.04 -14.63 -24.71
CA LYS A 645 15.25 -14.87 -23.93
C LYS A 645 15.62 -16.34 -23.86
N ALA A 646 14.63 -17.25 -23.79
CA ALA A 646 14.86 -18.68 -23.84
C ALA A 646 15.45 -19.11 -25.21
N VAL A 647 14.88 -18.59 -26.31
CA VAL A 647 15.41 -18.83 -27.66
C VAL A 647 16.85 -18.36 -27.79
N LYS A 648 17.17 -17.15 -27.30
CA LYS A 648 18.54 -16.59 -27.34
C LYS A 648 19.55 -17.41 -26.53
N LEU A 649 19.10 -18.03 -25.43
CA LEU A 649 19.95 -18.83 -24.55
C LEU A 649 19.96 -20.32 -24.95
N GLY A 650 19.19 -20.72 -25.96
CA GLY A 650 19.09 -22.11 -26.42
C GLY A 650 18.41 -23.05 -25.42
N ILE A 651 17.53 -22.52 -24.56
CA ILE A 651 16.81 -23.28 -23.56
C ILE A 651 15.61 -23.98 -24.21
N PRO A 652 15.38 -25.30 -23.96
CA PRO A 652 14.23 -26.02 -24.46
C PRO A 652 12.90 -25.37 -24.05
N ILE A 653 12.02 -25.16 -25.01
CA ILE A 653 10.69 -24.59 -24.78
C ILE A 653 9.67 -25.72 -24.95
N LEU A 654 8.82 -25.89 -23.95
CA LEU A 654 7.72 -26.85 -23.90
C LEU A 654 6.40 -26.09 -24.08
N ASP A 655 5.49 -26.63 -24.86
CA ASP A 655 4.07 -26.26 -24.78
C ASP A 655 3.39 -27.09 -23.68
N GLU A 656 2.11 -26.85 -23.43
CA GLU A 656 1.37 -27.55 -22.37
C GLU A 656 1.27 -29.04 -22.62
N GLU A 657 1.10 -29.49 -23.90
CA GLU A 657 1.01 -30.90 -24.28
C GLU A 657 2.34 -31.61 -24.06
N ALA A 658 3.45 -31.03 -24.50
CA ALA A 658 4.80 -31.55 -24.27
C ALA A 658 5.16 -31.60 -22.77
N PHE A 659 4.71 -30.59 -22.00
CA PHE A 659 4.89 -30.57 -20.56
C PHE A 659 4.12 -31.70 -19.88
N GLN A 660 2.82 -31.88 -20.19
CA GLN A 660 2.02 -32.97 -19.64
C GLN A 660 2.58 -34.33 -20.01
N ALA A 661 3.06 -34.49 -21.26
CA ALA A 661 3.73 -35.72 -21.67
C ALA A 661 5.06 -35.98 -20.94
N LEU A 662 5.75 -34.92 -20.48
CA LEU A 662 7.03 -35.06 -19.75
C LEU A 662 6.81 -35.48 -18.29
N ILE A 663 5.72 -35.03 -17.68
CA ILE A 663 5.44 -35.34 -16.26
C ILE A 663 4.58 -36.60 -16.07
N GLY A 664 4.08 -37.22 -17.16
CA GLY A 664 3.32 -38.48 -17.17
C GLY A 664 1.85 -38.31 -17.14
#